data_6f3ddb564ad5b0547988ab615a58d71d
#
_entry.id   6f3ddb564ad5b0547988ab615a58d71d
#
_cell.length_a   1.000
_cell.length_b   1.000
_cell.length_c   1.000
_cell.angle_alpha   90.00
_cell.angle_beta   90.00
_cell.angle_gamma   90.00
#
_symmetry.space_group_name_H-M   'P 1'
#
loop_
_entity.id
_entity.type
_entity.pdbx_description
1 polymer ?
#
loop_
_entity_poly.entity_id
_entity_poly.type
_entity_poly.pdbx_seq_one_letter_code
_entity_poly.pdbx_strand_id
1 'polypeptide(L)'
;MENTNVQEVKMPITYDDLKKSLVDSGRPYDFAMIDRAYALAEKAHGEQRRRSGEPYICHPLSVAQILVELGMDSESIAAALMHDVAEDTPVTVAEIKQKFGPEVALLVDGVTKLTQIKFSNVEDHQAENLRKMLLAMSQDVRVMIIKLCDRLHNMRTGDAWPEQKRRDKALETMEVYAPIAHRLGISNIKEELEDRSLHYLDPVGYETIRDLLNKHGDEFLHQVCHTIARHLSENGIQKATIRHRVKSIYGIYRKMYMQNKDFEEIYDIYAVRIILDNVPECYTALGLIHDMYHPLPNRFKDYISTPKPNGYQSLHTTVIGREAIPFEVQIRTWDMDRMAEYGIAAHWKYKAGITGSSDKLDERLAWVRQLLESQRSSADATDLLSDIKSDLLPEEVFAFTPRGDVINLPAGATAIDFAYAIHSAVGNRMIGAKVNNRIVPIDHKVQTGEIIEIITGSENRGPSRDWLNIVKTSEAKNKIRNWFKKERREENIQEGRDALEREMRRNLMTLTDEQHDVFMEALARRNRCNSVEEMYAAIGYGGLQISRMLPKLKEEYTKLQATEPKPVTVELKRMHSSDGVIVEGIDNCPIKFAKCCSPLPGDEIIGFVTRGFGVSIHKRDCANARESMRHPENADRWVRAYWDEAEKENYKATLDIVCMDRANLVSDVALALGDMRVPIYSLTARAAEQGRARMGVTVGITNTEHLNSVVARLKKIKDVVSVTRN
;
A
#
# COMPACT_ATOMS: atom_id res chain seq x y z
N MET A 1 6.91 -27.84 37.07
CA MET A 1 6.04 -26.84 37.67
C MET A 1 5.40 -26.09 36.50
N GLU A 2 4.12 -26.32 36.36
CA GLU A 2 3.32 -25.83 35.22
C GLU A 2 3.24 -24.31 35.23
N ASN A 3 3.79 -23.68 34.20
CA ASN A 3 3.50 -22.28 33.89
C ASN A 3 2.18 -22.22 33.12
N THR A 4 1.10 -22.13 33.86
CA THR A 4 -0.20 -21.68 33.36
C THR A 4 -0.08 -20.21 32.95
N ASN A 5 0.10 -19.95 31.68
CA ASN A 5 -0.14 -18.65 31.06
C ASN A 5 -1.65 -18.36 31.17
N VAL A 6 -2.06 -17.81 32.29
CA VAL A 6 -3.34 -17.13 32.43
C VAL A 6 -3.22 -15.87 31.58
N GLN A 7 -3.82 -15.87 30.38
CA GLN A 7 -4.18 -14.64 29.71
C GLN A 7 -4.99 -13.81 30.71
N GLU A 8 -4.39 -12.76 31.26
CA GLU A 8 -5.14 -11.74 31.98
C GLU A 8 -6.22 -11.24 31.02
N VAL A 9 -7.46 -11.65 31.27
CA VAL A 9 -8.65 -11.06 30.66
C VAL A 9 -8.66 -9.62 31.14
N LYS A 10 -8.05 -8.71 30.36
CA LYS A 10 -8.14 -7.27 30.63
C LYS A 10 -9.62 -6.94 30.70
N MET A 11 -10.09 -6.55 31.86
CA MET A 11 -11.46 -6.07 32.07
C MET A 11 -11.72 -4.95 31.06
N PRO A 12 -12.90 -4.93 30.43
CA PRO A 12 -13.25 -3.88 29.49
C PRO A 12 -13.16 -2.53 30.20
N ILE A 13 -12.59 -1.54 29.52
CA ILE A 13 -12.43 -0.17 30.02
C ILE A 13 -13.80 0.41 30.44
N THR A 14 -13.85 1.02 31.59
CA THR A 14 -15.05 1.71 32.10
C THR A 14 -14.95 3.22 31.90
N TYR A 15 -16.07 3.93 32.03
CA TYR A 15 -16.08 5.39 31.95
C TYR A 15 -15.31 6.02 33.11
N ASP A 16 -15.31 5.38 34.28
CA ASP A 16 -14.55 5.85 35.44
C ASP A 16 -13.04 5.74 35.22
N ASP A 17 -12.58 4.71 34.50
CA ASP A 17 -11.18 4.61 34.10
C ASP A 17 -10.77 5.75 33.16
N LEU A 18 -11.62 6.10 32.19
CA LEU A 18 -11.39 7.25 31.32
C LEU A 18 -11.34 8.56 32.11
N LYS A 19 -12.30 8.78 33.04
CA LYS A 19 -12.31 9.96 33.92
C LYS A 19 -11.03 10.06 34.75
N LYS A 20 -10.60 8.96 35.32
CA LYS A 20 -9.35 8.92 36.07
C LYS A 20 -8.16 9.33 35.21
N SER A 21 -8.05 8.79 33.98
CA SER A 21 -6.98 9.14 33.07
C SER A 21 -7.02 10.63 32.65
N LEU A 22 -8.21 11.19 32.46
CA LEU A 22 -8.38 12.64 32.21
C LEU A 22 -7.86 13.49 33.36
N VAL A 23 -8.19 13.12 34.60
CA VAL A 23 -7.71 13.81 35.81
C VAL A 23 -6.19 13.66 35.99
N ASP A 24 -5.68 12.43 35.86
CA ASP A 24 -4.27 12.10 36.03
C ASP A 24 -3.38 12.80 34.99
N SER A 25 -3.93 13.14 33.82
CA SER A 25 -3.24 13.89 32.78
C SER A 25 -2.90 15.33 33.19
N GLY A 26 -3.57 15.89 34.24
CA GLY A 26 -3.37 17.26 34.74
C GLY A 26 -3.81 18.36 33.77
N ARG A 27 -4.62 18.07 32.76
CA ARG A 27 -5.04 19.02 31.72
C ARG A 27 -6.43 19.61 31.98
N PRO A 28 -6.68 20.82 31.51
CA PRO A 28 -8.01 21.41 31.59
C PRO A 28 -8.93 20.78 30.52
N TYR A 29 -9.75 19.80 30.92
CA TYR A 29 -10.79 19.25 30.07
C TYR A 29 -12.18 19.78 30.42
N ASP A 30 -13.05 19.92 29.41
CA ASP A 30 -14.49 20.14 29.61
C ASP A 30 -15.17 18.82 29.98
N PHE A 31 -15.14 18.49 31.26
CA PHE A 31 -15.78 17.26 31.78
C PHE A 31 -17.28 17.26 31.52
N ALA A 32 -17.95 18.43 31.52
CA ALA A 32 -19.38 18.51 31.28
C ALA A 32 -19.71 18.13 29.81
N MET A 33 -18.88 18.51 28.85
CA MET A 33 -19.02 18.09 27.45
C MET A 33 -18.78 16.59 27.30
N ILE A 34 -17.72 16.07 27.90
CA ILE A 34 -17.33 14.66 27.82
C ILE A 34 -18.39 13.75 28.47
N ASP A 35 -18.91 14.14 29.64
CA ASP A 35 -20.00 13.42 30.32
C ASP A 35 -21.26 13.34 29.45
N ARG A 36 -21.65 14.44 28.81
CA ARG A 36 -22.80 14.46 27.87
C ARG A 36 -22.55 13.62 26.64
N ALA A 37 -21.32 13.62 26.10
CA ALA A 37 -20.93 12.82 24.92
C ALA A 37 -21.01 11.32 25.24
N TYR A 38 -20.47 10.90 26.38
CA TYR A 38 -20.55 9.53 26.87
C TYR A 38 -22.02 9.09 27.05
N ALA A 39 -22.83 9.88 27.77
CA ALA A 39 -24.24 9.56 28.00
C ALA A 39 -25.04 9.42 26.70
N LEU A 40 -24.75 10.25 25.69
CA LEU A 40 -25.38 10.13 24.38
C LEU A 40 -24.93 8.85 23.67
N ALA A 41 -23.65 8.54 23.67
CA ALA A 41 -23.09 7.35 23.02
C ALA A 41 -23.60 6.06 23.67
N GLU A 42 -23.58 5.99 25.01
CA GLU A 42 -24.08 4.85 25.79
C GLU A 42 -25.57 4.59 25.49
N LYS A 43 -26.39 5.65 25.51
CA LYS A 43 -27.81 5.56 25.18
C LYS A 43 -28.04 5.15 23.71
N ALA A 44 -27.25 5.68 22.78
CA ALA A 44 -27.42 5.43 21.34
C ALA A 44 -27.05 4.00 20.97
N HIS A 45 -25.95 3.46 21.51
CA HIS A 45 -25.54 2.08 21.28
C HIS A 45 -26.33 1.05 22.09
N GLY A 46 -26.89 1.44 23.25
CA GLY A 46 -27.79 0.61 24.06
C GLY A 46 -27.27 -0.82 24.28
N GLU A 47 -28.02 -1.82 23.82
CA GLU A 47 -27.67 -3.24 23.96
C GLU A 47 -26.75 -3.79 22.87
N GLN A 48 -26.25 -2.94 21.96
CA GLN A 48 -25.33 -3.40 20.90
C GLN A 48 -24.09 -4.05 21.53
N ARG A 49 -23.66 -5.15 20.91
CA ARG A 49 -22.45 -5.90 21.33
C ARG A 49 -21.47 -6.05 20.19
N ARG A 50 -20.18 -6.02 20.53
CA ARG A 50 -19.10 -6.37 19.60
C ARG A 50 -19.08 -7.88 19.34
N ARG A 51 -18.36 -8.29 18.30
CA ARG A 51 -18.14 -9.73 18.00
C ARG A 51 -17.39 -10.47 19.12
N SER A 52 -16.60 -9.77 19.93
CA SER A 52 -15.94 -10.26 21.13
C SER A 52 -16.94 -10.52 22.30
N GLY A 53 -18.20 -10.08 22.18
CA GLY A 53 -19.25 -10.24 23.20
C GLY A 53 -19.36 -9.09 24.19
N GLU A 54 -18.43 -8.18 24.26
CA GLU A 54 -18.44 -6.99 25.13
C GLU A 54 -19.45 -5.93 24.64
N PRO A 55 -19.96 -5.05 25.52
CA PRO A 55 -20.81 -3.92 25.12
C PRO A 55 -20.10 -3.03 24.11
N TYR A 56 -20.83 -2.52 23.11
CA TYR A 56 -20.26 -1.73 22.03
C TYR A 56 -19.54 -0.46 22.54
N ILE A 57 -20.06 0.16 23.59
CA ILE A 57 -19.53 1.40 24.20
C ILE A 57 -18.05 1.27 24.66
N CYS A 58 -17.56 0.04 24.91
CA CYS A 58 -16.15 -0.18 25.27
C CYS A 58 -15.19 0.24 24.14
N HIS A 59 -15.66 0.21 22.86
CA HIS A 59 -14.86 0.65 21.74
C HIS A 59 -14.64 2.16 21.74
N PRO A 60 -15.67 3.01 21.71
CA PRO A 60 -15.51 4.47 21.80
C PRO A 60 -14.73 4.90 23.06
N LEU A 61 -14.93 4.25 24.19
CA LEU A 61 -14.16 4.50 25.41
C LEU A 61 -12.68 4.22 25.22
N SER A 62 -12.32 3.09 24.60
CA SER A 62 -10.92 2.75 24.32
C SER A 62 -10.28 3.71 23.35
N VAL A 63 -11.01 4.15 22.31
CA VAL A 63 -10.53 5.17 21.35
C VAL A 63 -10.30 6.50 22.07
N ALA A 64 -11.23 6.93 22.92
CA ALA A 64 -11.10 8.13 23.75
C ALA A 64 -9.89 8.04 24.69
N GLN A 65 -9.65 6.87 25.30
CA GLN A 65 -8.49 6.63 26.16
C GLN A 65 -7.16 6.83 25.40
N ILE A 66 -7.03 6.30 24.19
CA ILE A 66 -5.84 6.48 23.36
C ILE A 66 -5.64 7.97 23.05
N LEU A 67 -6.72 8.72 22.79
CA LEU A 67 -6.64 10.17 22.55
C LEU A 67 -6.21 10.95 23.80
N VAL A 68 -6.62 10.53 24.98
CA VAL A 68 -6.13 11.11 26.27
C VAL A 68 -4.63 10.89 26.41
N GLU A 69 -4.14 9.69 26.10
CA GLU A 69 -2.71 9.36 26.13
C GLU A 69 -1.91 10.23 25.13
N LEU A 70 -2.48 10.49 23.95
CA LEU A 70 -1.94 11.42 22.96
C LEU A 70 -2.03 12.89 23.39
N GLY A 71 -2.84 13.20 24.43
CA GLY A 71 -3.06 14.52 24.96
C GLY A 71 -3.92 15.41 24.07
N MET A 72 -4.93 14.87 23.41
CA MET A 72 -5.89 15.61 22.58
C MET A 72 -6.86 16.44 23.40
N ASP A 73 -7.55 17.37 22.74
CA ASP A 73 -8.52 18.30 23.35
C ASP A 73 -9.87 17.64 23.69
N SER A 74 -10.74 18.37 24.41
CA SER A 74 -12.05 17.89 24.85
C SER A 74 -12.97 17.58 23.66
N GLU A 75 -12.90 18.38 22.59
CA GLU A 75 -13.67 18.23 21.37
C GLU A 75 -13.31 16.92 20.65
N SER A 76 -12.03 16.58 20.58
CA SER A 76 -11.55 15.32 20.00
C SER A 76 -12.01 14.11 20.81
N ILE A 77 -11.97 14.21 22.15
CA ILE A 77 -12.42 13.13 23.06
C ILE A 77 -13.92 12.95 22.94
N ALA A 78 -14.71 14.03 22.93
CA ALA A 78 -16.14 13.98 22.74
C ALA A 78 -16.51 13.40 21.35
N ALA A 79 -15.80 13.80 20.30
CA ALA A 79 -15.97 13.26 18.96
C ALA A 79 -15.64 11.76 18.91
N ALA A 80 -14.58 11.32 19.59
CA ALA A 80 -14.24 9.91 19.66
C ALA A 80 -15.27 9.06 20.40
N LEU A 81 -15.86 9.58 21.46
CA LEU A 81 -16.99 8.89 22.13
C LEU A 81 -18.21 8.73 21.22
N MET A 82 -18.39 9.62 20.25
CA MET A 82 -19.55 9.66 19.35
C MET A 82 -19.25 9.29 17.89
N HIS A 83 -18.02 8.84 17.56
CA HIS A 83 -17.62 8.66 16.16
C HIS A 83 -18.47 7.64 15.39
N ASP A 84 -18.91 6.57 16.04
CA ASP A 84 -19.79 5.55 15.46
C ASP A 84 -21.30 5.84 15.68
N VAL A 85 -21.66 6.82 16.53
CA VAL A 85 -23.05 7.13 16.83
C VAL A 85 -23.80 7.59 15.58
N ALA A 86 -23.18 8.44 14.75
CA ALA A 86 -23.79 8.93 13.52
C ALA A 86 -23.84 7.88 12.40
N GLU A 87 -23.02 6.81 12.48
CA GLU A 87 -22.95 5.73 11.49
C GLU A 87 -23.90 4.58 11.84
N ASP A 88 -23.88 4.13 13.09
CA ASP A 88 -24.51 2.89 13.53
C ASP A 88 -25.85 3.11 14.27
N THR A 89 -26.27 4.37 14.46
CA THR A 89 -27.49 4.70 15.22
C THR A 89 -28.35 5.75 14.49
N PRO A 90 -29.62 5.97 14.89
CA PRO A 90 -30.48 6.97 14.28
C PRO A 90 -30.08 8.43 14.57
N VAL A 91 -29.09 8.69 15.43
CA VAL A 91 -28.65 10.04 15.78
C VAL A 91 -27.95 10.70 14.60
N THR A 92 -28.38 11.88 14.21
CA THR A 92 -27.84 12.61 13.06
C THR A 92 -26.69 13.56 13.44
N VAL A 93 -25.81 13.86 12.48
CA VAL A 93 -24.75 14.88 12.66
C VAL A 93 -25.35 16.26 12.98
N ALA A 94 -26.55 16.57 12.49
CA ALA A 94 -27.25 17.82 12.81
C ALA A 94 -27.63 17.90 14.30
N GLU A 95 -28.07 16.81 14.91
CA GLU A 95 -28.36 16.73 16.35
C GLU A 95 -27.08 16.86 17.18
N ILE A 96 -25.98 16.24 16.74
CA ILE A 96 -24.66 16.36 17.39
C ILE A 96 -24.22 17.85 17.33
N LYS A 97 -24.36 18.51 16.19
CA LYS A 97 -24.05 19.93 16.04
C LYS A 97 -24.85 20.81 16.99
N GLN A 98 -26.13 20.54 17.17
CA GLN A 98 -26.99 21.31 18.08
C GLN A 98 -26.58 21.14 19.55
N LYS A 99 -26.15 19.93 19.97
CA LYS A 99 -25.85 19.60 21.37
C LYS A 99 -24.40 19.89 21.77
N PHE A 100 -23.44 19.74 20.84
CA PHE A 100 -21.99 19.77 21.12
C PHE A 100 -21.24 20.85 20.32
N GLY A 101 -21.92 21.56 19.45
CA GLY A 101 -21.33 22.61 18.64
C GLY A 101 -20.79 22.15 17.28
N PRO A 102 -20.38 23.13 16.45
CA PRO A 102 -19.97 22.86 15.06
C PRO A 102 -18.64 22.07 14.98
N GLU A 103 -17.73 22.24 15.92
CA GLU A 103 -16.40 21.64 15.91
C GLU A 103 -16.48 20.13 16.13
N VAL A 104 -17.18 19.68 17.19
CA VAL A 104 -17.39 18.25 17.46
C VAL A 104 -18.15 17.59 16.30
N ALA A 105 -19.18 18.28 15.75
CA ALA A 105 -19.94 17.77 14.63
C ALA A 105 -19.09 17.62 13.35
N LEU A 106 -18.18 18.55 13.09
CA LEU A 106 -17.22 18.46 11.98
C LEU A 106 -16.31 17.24 12.12
N LEU A 107 -15.80 16.99 13.32
CA LEU A 107 -14.93 15.84 13.59
C LEU A 107 -15.67 14.52 13.40
N VAL A 108 -16.90 14.40 13.96
CA VAL A 108 -17.72 13.19 13.81
C VAL A 108 -18.10 12.96 12.34
N ASP A 109 -18.57 13.99 11.63
CA ASP A 109 -18.93 13.91 10.21
C ASP A 109 -17.71 13.50 9.34
N GLY A 110 -16.53 14.04 9.65
CA GLY A 110 -15.29 13.69 8.98
C GLY A 110 -14.92 12.23 9.15
N VAL A 111 -15.01 11.68 10.37
CA VAL A 111 -14.72 10.27 10.64
C VAL A 111 -15.73 9.35 9.97
N THR A 112 -17.04 9.67 10.04
CA THR A 112 -18.14 8.89 9.43
C THR A 112 -18.02 8.84 7.90
N LYS A 113 -17.69 9.95 7.24
CA LYS A 113 -17.50 10.01 5.77
C LYS A 113 -16.35 9.14 5.26
N LEU A 114 -15.39 8.83 6.13
CA LEU A 114 -14.28 7.92 5.79
C LEU A 114 -14.70 6.45 5.74
N THR A 115 -15.83 6.08 6.33
CA THR A 115 -16.32 4.69 6.45
C THR A 115 -17.38 4.29 5.41
N GLN A 116 -18.16 5.23 4.89
CA GLN A 116 -19.36 4.96 4.05
C GLN A 116 -19.08 4.87 2.54
N ILE A 117 -18.49 3.79 2.01
CA ILE A 117 -18.39 3.62 0.55
C ILE A 117 -18.62 2.18 0.11
N LYS A 118 -19.58 1.97 -0.82
CA LYS A 118 -19.79 0.71 -1.55
C LYS A 118 -19.28 0.88 -2.99
N PHE A 119 -18.32 0.08 -3.42
CA PHE A 119 -17.76 0.11 -4.78
C PHE A 119 -17.66 -1.28 -5.41
N SER A 120 -17.58 -1.29 -6.75
CA SER A 120 -17.53 -2.50 -7.57
C SER A 120 -16.13 -3.07 -7.82
N ASN A 121 -15.03 -2.30 -7.57
CA ASN A 121 -13.64 -2.72 -7.77
C ASN A 121 -12.75 -2.38 -6.57
N VAL A 122 -11.83 -3.28 -6.20
CA VAL A 122 -10.98 -3.17 -5.00
C VAL A 122 -9.97 -1.99 -5.11
N GLU A 123 -9.39 -1.78 -6.29
CA GLU A 123 -8.40 -0.71 -6.52
C GLU A 123 -9.02 0.69 -6.52
N ASP A 124 -10.18 0.87 -7.16
CA ASP A 124 -10.92 2.13 -7.14
C ASP A 124 -11.40 2.49 -5.72
N HIS A 125 -11.69 1.47 -4.90
CA HIS A 125 -12.08 1.63 -3.51
C HIS A 125 -10.95 2.19 -2.64
N GLN A 126 -9.73 1.70 -2.79
CA GLN A 126 -8.57 2.16 -2.03
C GLN A 126 -8.20 3.61 -2.38
N ALA A 127 -8.21 3.95 -3.67
CA ALA A 127 -7.91 5.31 -4.14
C ALA A 127 -8.89 6.35 -3.61
N GLU A 128 -10.20 6.07 -3.69
CA GLU A 128 -11.23 7.00 -3.24
C GLU A 128 -11.25 7.13 -1.70
N ASN A 129 -10.97 6.04 -0.96
CA ASN A 129 -10.80 6.11 0.50
C ASN A 129 -9.64 7.00 0.88
N LEU A 130 -8.48 6.80 0.26
CA LEU A 130 -7.29 7.59 0.54
C LEU A 130 -7.51 9.07 0.17
N ARG A 131 -8.19 9.34 -0.94
CA ARG A 131 -8.61 10.69 -1.34
C ARG A 131 -9.46 11.37 -0.28
N LYS A 132 -10.45 10.68 0.26
CA LYS A 132 -11.33 11.25 1.30
C LYS A 132 -10.57 11.48 2.60
N MET A 133 -9.64 10.59 2.95
CA MET A 133 -8.75 10.80 4.10
C MET A 133 -7.94 12.09 3.94
N LEU A 134 -7.34 12.32 2.77
CA LEU A 134 -6.58 13.54 2.49
C LEU A 134 -7.47 14.79 2.53
N LEU A 135 -8.68 14.72 1.98
CA LEU A 135 -9.65 15.83 2.05
C LEU A 135 -10.08 16.12 3.50
N ALA A 136 -10.36 15.11 4.30
CA ALA A 136 -10.69 15.28 5.71
C ALA A 136 -9.51 15.87 6.49
N MET A 137 -8.28 15.40 6.25
CA MET A 137 -7.08 15.95 6.85
C MET A 137 -6.84 17.42 6.50
N SER A 138 -7.21 17.83 5.28
CA SER A 138 -7.07 19.24 4.87
C SER A 138 -8.06 20.17 5.55
N GLN A 139 -9.17 19.65 6.06
CA GLN A 139 -10.15 20.40 6.84
C GLN A 139 -9.76 20.45 8.32
N ASP A 140 -9.50 19.28 8.90
CA ASP A 140 -9.01 19.14 10.28
C ASP A 140 -8.26 17.83 10.47
N VAL A 141 -6.99 17.92 10.81
CA VAL A 141 -6.13 16.73 10.99
C VAL A 141 -6.57 15.85 12.14
N ARG A 142 -7.31 16.37 13.13
CA ARG A 142 -7.84 15.59 14.26
C ARG A 142 -8.76 14.47 13.79
N VAL A 143 -9.48 14.63 12.68
CA VAL A 143 -10.28 13.56 12.06
C VAL A 143 -9.42 12.33 11.80
N MET A 144 -8.21 12.54 11.25
CA MET A 144 -7.31 11.43 10.97
C MET A 144 -6.70 10.83 12.23
N ILE A 145 -6.41 11.65 13.25
CA ILE A 145 -5.89 11.17 14.54
C ILE A 145 -6.94 10.27 15.22
N ILE A 146 -8.20 10.69 15.24
CA ILE A 146 -9.31 9.87 15.77
C ILE A 146 -9.41 8.55 14.98
N LYS A 147 -9.32 8.61 13.65
CA LYS A 147 -9.39 7.42 12.80
C LYS A 147 -8.21 6.46 12.98
N LEU A 148 -7.02 6.98 13.26
CA LEU A 148 -5.85 6.17 13.62
C LEU A 148 -6.05 5.46 14.96
N CYS A 149 -6.63 6.14 15.96
CA CYS A 149 -6.96 5.54 17.25
C CYS A 149 -8.05 4.48 17.14
N ASP A 150 -9.10 4.74 16.34
CA ASP A 150 -10.14 3.75 15.99
C ASP A 150 -9.51 2.50 15.34
N ARG A 151 -8.66 2.70 14.31
CA ARG A 151 -7.95 1.60 13.64
C ARG A 151 -7.08 0.82 14.62
N LEU A 152 -6.35 1.49 15.49
CA LEU A 152 -5.49 0.85 16.47
C LEU A 152 -6.30 -0.02 17.44
N HIS A 153 -7.39 0.50 17.99
CA HIS A 153 -8.25 -0.31 18.85
C HIS A 153 -8.88 -1.49 18.11
N ASN A 154 -9.30 -1.29 16.86
CA ASN A 154 -9.81 -2.37 16.02
C ASN A 154 -8.75 -3.45 15.77
N MET A 155 -7.49 -3.08 15.55
CA MET A 155 -6.37 -4.04 15.43
C MET A 155 -6.03 -4.74 16.76
N ARG A 156 -6.21 -4.08 17.90
CA ARG A 156 -6.06 -4.68 19.23
C ARG A 156 -7.09 -5.77 19.53
N THR A 157 -8.28 -5.66 18.94
CA THR A 157 -9.42 -6.58 19.15
C THR A 157 -9.72 -7.47 17.94
N GLY A 158 -8.81 -7.51 16.95
CA GLY A 158 -8.99 -8.20 15.67
C GLY A 158 -9.03 -9.73 15.77
N ASP A 159 -8.60 -10.34 16.88
CA ASP A 159 -8.62 -11.79 17.08
C ASP A 159 -10.04 -12.39 16.99
N ALA A 160 -11.07 -11.59 17.31
CA ALA A 160 -12.46 -11.97 17.18
C ALA A 160 -12.97 -11.98 15.71
N TRP A 161 -12.18 -11.53 14.74
CA TRP A 161 -12.58 -11.51 13.32
C TRP A 161 -12.28 -12.83 12.62
N PRO A 162 -13.03 -13.19 11.55
CA PRO A 162 -12.66 -14.25 10.64
C PRO A 162 -11.28 -13.98 10.02
N GLU A 163 -10.53 -15.04 9.72
CA GLU A 163 -9.14 -14.96 9.22
C GLU A 163 -9.00 -14.05 8.01
N GLN A 164 -9.85 -14.21 6.99
CA GLN A 164 -9.80 -13.36 5.79
C GLN A 164 -9.96 -11.88 6.14
N LYS A 165 -10.93 -11.54 7.00
CA LYS A 165 -11.13 -10.14 7.44
C LYS A 165 -9.93 -9.60 8.21
N ARG A 166 -9.26 -10.41 9.03
CA ARG A 166 -8.02 -10.03 9.73
C ARG A 166 -6.94 -9.65 8.74
N ARG A 167 -6.70 -10.52 7.74
CA ARG A 167 -5.69 -10.29 6.70
C ARG A 167 -5.98 -9.05 5.88
N ASP A 168 -7.21 -8.86 5.41
CA ASP A 168 -7.61 -7.69 4.63
C ASP A 168 -7.42 -6.40 5.42
N LYS A 169 -7.84 -6.39 6.71
CA LYS A 169 -7.68 -5.22 7.58
C LYS A 169 -6.24 -4.96 7.97
N ALA A 170 -5.42 -6.00 8.15
CA ALA A 170 -3.99 -5.86 8.39
C ALA A 170 -3.28 -5.28 7.16
N LEU A 171 -3.59 -5.75 5.95
CA LEU A 171 -3.02 -5.24 4.71
C LEU A 171 -3.39 -3.76 4.50
N GLU A 172 -4.68 -3.41 4.65
CA GLU A 172 -5.14 -2.01 4.59
C GLU A 172 -4.41 -1.13 5.62
N THR A 173 -4.18 -1.65 6.82
CA THR A 173 -3.46 -0.94 7.88
C THR A 173 -2.01 -0.68 7.51
N MET A 174 -1.31 -1.67 6.97
CA MET A 174 0.07 -1.54 6.52
C MET A 174 0.24 -0.61 5.33
N GLU A 175 -0.69 -0.65 4.38
CA GLU A 175 -0.59 0.12 3.14
C GLU A 175 -1.04 1.57 3.28
N VAL A 176 -1.94 1.88 4.23
CA VAL A 176 -2.57 3.20 4.35
C VAL A 176 -2.35 3.84 5.71
N TYR A 177 -2.77 3.19 6.80
CA TYR A 177 -2.81 3.84 8.12
C TYR A 177 -1.43 3.99 8.75
N ALA A 178 -0.57 2.97 8.68
CA ALA A 178 0.78 3.05 9.24
C ALA A 178 1.66 4.11 8.53
N PRO A 179 1.65 4.24 7.19
CA PRO A 179 2.30 5.33 6.48
C PRO A 179 1.77 6.72 6.85
N ILE A 180 0.47 6.89 7.03
CA ILE A 180 -0.12 8.17 7.47
C ILE A 180 0.34 8.50 8.89
N ALA A 181 0.29 7.53 9.82
CA ALA A 181 0.79 7.72 11.19
C ALA A 181 2.28 8.12 11.20
N HIS A 182 3.07 7.53 10.30
CA HIS A 182 4.48 7.89 10.11
C HIS A 182 4.65 9.35 9.65
N ARG A 183 3.88 9.78 8.65
CA ARG A 183 3.92 11.17 8.14
C ARG A 183 3.45 12.19 9.18
N LEU A 184 2.47 11.83 9.99
CA LEU A 184 2.02 12.65 11.12
C LEU A 184 3.00 12.61 12.31
N GLY A 185 4.03 11.75 12.26
CA GLY A 185 5.05 11.60 13.30
C GLY A 185 4.58 10.88 14.55
N ILE A 186 3.41 10.22 14.53
CA ILE A 186 2.83 9.50 15.70
C ILE A 186 3.45 8.11 15.76
N SER A 187 4.69 8.03 16.29
CA SER A 187 5.51 6.82 16.24
C SER A 187 4.91 5.66 17.01
N ASN A 188 4.31 5.91 18.17
CA ASN A 188 3.74 4.85 19.03
C ASN A 188 2.59 4.14 18.32
N ILE A 189 1.64 4.89 17.72
CA ILE A 189 0.54 4.31 16.96
C ILE A 189 1.06 3.56 15.73
N LYS A 190 1.99 4.15 15.00
CA LYS A 190 2.59 3.52 13.82
C LYS A 190 3.20 2.16 14.16
N GLU A 191 4.07 2.09 15.17
CA GLU A 191 4.78 0.88 15.53
C GLU A 191 3.82 -0.23 15.99
N GLU A 192 2.82 0.11 16.80
CA GLU A 192 1.83 -0.87 17.24
C GLU A 192 0.93 -1.35 16.09
N LEU A 193 0.53 -0.46 15.17
CA LEU A 193 -0.23 -0.84 13.98
C LEU A 193 0.57 -1.80 13.09
N GLU A 194 1.87 -1.52 12.88
CA GLU A 194 2.76 -2.37 12.09
C GLU A 194 2.95 -3.74 12.75
N ASP A 195 3.25 -3.81 14.04
CA ASP A 195 3.49 -5.06 14.76
C ASP A 195 2.23 -5.95 14.80
N ARG A 196 1.05 -5.37 15.08
CA ARG A 196 -0.21 -6.11 15.07
C ARG A 196 -0.60 -6.59 13.67
N SER A 197 -0.34 -5.78 12.66
CA SER A 197 -0.58 -6.17 11.27
C SER A 197 0.33 -7.32 10.84
N LEU A 198 1.61 -7.27 11.20
CA LEU A 198 2.56 -8.35 10.94
C LEU A 198 2.10 -9.65 11.61
N HIS A 199 1.65 -9.59 12.87
CA HIS A 199 1.13 -10.75 13.58
C HIS A 199 -0.01 -11.45 12.83
N TYR A 200 -0.88 -10.69 12.12
CA TYR A 200 -1.96 -11.26 11.32
C TYR A 200 -1.53 -11.69 9.90
N LEU A 201 -0.54 -11.03 9.30
CA LEU A 201 -0.08 -11.30 7.94
C LEU A 201 0.94 -12.43 7.87
N ASP A 202 1.91 -12.43 8.79
CA ASP A 202 2.96 -13.44 8.93
C ASP A 202 3.21 -13.78 10.41
N PRO A 203 2.33 -14.62 11.01
CA PRO A 203 2.49 -15.03 12.40
C PRO A 203 3.81 -15.76 12.67
N VAL A 204 4.31 -16.53 11.70
CA VAL A 204 5.56 -17.30 11.86
C VAL A 204 6.76 -16.36 11.95
N GLY A 205 6.84 -15.38 11.04
CA GLY A 205 7.90 -14.37 11.06
C GLY A 205 7.84 -13.52 12.33
N TYR A 206 6.63 -13.15 12.78
CA TYR A 206 6.42 -12.41 14.03
C TYR A 206 6.95 -13.19 15.25
N GLU A 207 6.52 -14.45 15.43
CA GLU A 207 6.94 -15.31 16.54
C GLU A 207 8.45 -15.57 16.52
N THR A 208 9.02 -15.82 15.34
CA THR A 208 10.47 -16.04 15.19
C THR A 208 11.28 -14.86 15.74
N ILE A 209 10.90 -13.64 15.40
CA ILE A 209 11.60 -12.44 15.89
C ILE A 209 11.35 -12.22 17.38
N ARG A 210 10.12 -12.47 17.86
CA ARG A 210 9.81 -12.39 19.28
C ARG A 210 10.66 -13.35 20.09
N ASP A 211 10.85 -14.58 19.63
CA ASP A 211 11.69 -15.59 20.28
C ASP A 211 13.17 -15.20 20.27
N LEU A 212 13.66 -14.59 19.17
CA LEU A 212 15.03 -14.06 19.10
C LEU A 212 15.23 -12.92 20.12
N LEU A 213 14.29 -12.00 20.24
CA LEU A 213 14.34 -10.92 21.23
C LEU A 213 14.32 -11.45 22.67
N ASN A 214 13.48 -12.45 22.94
CA ASN A 214 13.39 -13.06 24.28
C ASN A 214 14.68 -13.81 24.69
N LYS A 215 15.38 -14.42 23.70
CA LYS A 215 16.65 -15.13 23.98
C LYS A 215 17.80 -14.21 24.35
N HIS A 216 17.84 -13.03 23.75
CA HIS A 216 18.94 -12.09 23.98
C HIS A 216 18.70 -11.21 25.22
N GLY A 217 17.45 -11.08 25.67
CA GLY A 217 17.08 -10.28 26.83
C GLY A 217 17.41 -8.78 26.66
N ASP A 218 16.88 -7.97 27.54
CA ASP A 218 17.17 -6.52 27.60
C ASP A 218 17.87 -6.12 28.92
N GLU A 219 18.22 -7.11 29.75
CA GLU A 219 18.81 -6.90 31.08
C GLU A 219 20.10 -6.08 31.03
N PHE A 220 20.94 -6.28 29.98
CA PHE A 220 22.15 -5.49 29.78
C PHE A 220 21.83 -4.00 29.55
N LEU A 221 20.69 -3.64 28.96
CA LEU A 221 20.30 -2.25 28.75
C LEU A 221 20.08 -1.49 30.06
N HIS A 222 19.57 -2.15 31.08
CA HIS A 222 19.41 -1.54 32.40
C HIS A 222 20.78 -1.16 32.98
N GLN A 223 21.77 -2.05 32.86
CA GLN A 223 23.14 -1.79 33.33
C GLN A 223 23.79 -0.66 32.53
N VAL A 224 23.61 -0.65 31.19
CA VAL A 224 24.10 0.42 30.31
C VAL A 224 23.46 1.76 30.69
N CYS A 225 22.14 1.82 30.87
CA CYS A 225 21.45 3.04 31.28
C CYS A 225 21.98 3.59 32.61
N HIS A 226 22.17 2.71 33.60
CA HIS A 226 22.71 3.11 34.90
C HIS A 226 24.15 3.64 34.79
N THR A 227 24.99 2.99 33.98
CA THR A 227 26.37 3.40 33.76
C THR A 227 26.45 4.77 33.05
N ILE A 228 25.64 4.98 32.02
CA ILE A 228 25.55 6.27 31.31
C ILE A 228 25.03 7.36 32.27
N ALA A 229 23.98 7.10 33.07
CA ALA A 229 23.45 8.07 34.03
C ALA A 229 24.50 8.57 34.99
N ARG A 230 25.27 7.65 35.57
CA ARG A 230 26.35 7.98 36.46
C ARG A 230 27.43 8.83 35.81
N HIS A 231 27.90 8.41 34.61
CA HIS A 231 28.96 9.14 33.90
C HIS A 231 28.54 10.56 33.49
N LEU A 232 27.31 10.74 33.02
CA LEU A 232 26.77 12.06 32.68
C LEU A 232 26.67 12.96 33.94
N SER A 233 26.23 12.40 35.07
CA SER A 233 26.14 13.14 36.35
C SER A 233 27.52 13.56 36.86
N GLU A 234 28.52 12.69 36.81
CA GLU A 234 29.91 12.97 37.18
C GLU A 234 30.55 14.08 36.30
N ASN A 235 30.12 14.24 35.08
CA ASN A 235 30.59 15.24 34.13
C ASN A 235 29.67 16.48 34.02
N GLY A 236 28.82 16.72 35.03
CA GLY A 236 28.05 17.97 35.15
C GLY A 236 26.65 17.97 34.54
N ILE A 237 26.22 16.89 33.88
CA ILE A 237 24.85 16.74 33.36
C ILE A 237 23.99 15.99 34.39
N GLN A 238 23.41 16.74 35.34
CA GLN A 238 22.68 16.14 36.47
C GLN A 238 21.22 15.81 36.18
N LYS A 239 20.60 16.43 35.17
CA LYS A 239 19.16 16.32 34.86
C LYS A 239 18.86 15.46 33.62
N ALA A 240 19.73 14.50 33.28
CA ALA A 240 19.48 13.60 32.18
C ALA A 240 18.44 12.55 32.56
N THR A 241 17.40 12.40 31.74
CA THR A 241 16.47 11.26 31.82
C THR A 241 16.90 10.20 30.81
N ILE A 242 17.18 8.99 31.30
CA ILE A 242 17.67 7.91 30.44
C ILE A 242 16.63 6.79 30.42
N ARG A 243 16.28 6.35 29.22
CA ARG A 243 15.34 5.26 28.96
C ARG A 243 15.96 4.30 27.97
N HIS A 244 15.65 3.01 28.09
CA HIS A 244 15.97 2.03 27.06
C HIS A 244 14.76 1.81 26.14
N ARG A 245 15.03 1.30 24.96
CA ARG A 245 14.04 0.94 23.96
C ARG A 245 14.51 -0.28 23.19
N VAL A 246 13.60 -1.21 22.93
CA VAL A 246 13.79 -2.29 21.97
C VAL A 246 13.01 -1.93 20.71
N LYS A 247 13.61 -2.18 19.53
CA LYS A 247 12.99 -1.91 18.24
C LYS A 247 11.75 -2.78 18.03
N SER A 248 10.72 -2.23 17.37
CA SER A 248 9.49 -2.95 17.03
C SER A 248 9.78 -4.22 16.21
N ILE A 249 8.95 -5.24 16.40
CA ILE A 249 9.10 -6.54 15.71
C ILE A 249 9.05 -6.34 14.19
N TYR A 250 8.12 -5.53 13.68
CA TYR A 250 8.07 -5.20 12.26
C TYR A 250 9.32 -4.45 11.78
N GLY A 251 9.86 -3.56 12.60
CA GLY A 251 11.10 -2.85 12.27
C GLY A 251 12.30 -3.79 12.07
N ILE A 252 12.37 -4.88 12.85
CA ILE A 252 13.37 -5.95 12.71
C ILE A 252 13.01 -6.82 11.49
N TYR A 253 11.75 -7.27 11.37
CA TYR A 253 11.24 -8.06 10.26
C TYR A 253 11.60 -7.43 8.91
N ARG A 254 11.37 -6.14 8.74
CA ARG A 254 11.70 -5.40 7.51
C ARG A 254 13.19 -5.49 7.18
N LYS A 255 14.07 -5.41 8.17
CA LYS A 255 15.52 -5.51 7.95
C LYS A 255 15.96 -6.92 7.61
N MET A 256 15.40 -7.92 8.27
CA MET A 256 15.73 -9.32 8.01
C MET A 256 15.21 -9.79 6.65
N TYR A 257 13.92 -9.62 6.38
CA TYR A 257 13.26 -10.21 5.22
C TYR A 257 13.23 -9.33 3.97
N MET A 258 13.19 -7.99 4.12
CA MET A 258 13.16 -7.08 2.96
C MET A 258 14.55 -6.53 2.60
N GLN A 259 15.47 -6.39 3.57
CA GLN A 259 16.85 -5.94 3.35
C GLN A 259 17.85 -7.09 3.41
N ASN A 260 17.40 -8.33 3.61
CA ASN A 260 18.19 -9.56 3.66
C ASN A 260 19.38 -9.48 4.64
N LYS A 261 19.12 -9.02 5.88
CA LYS A 261 20.12 -8.93 6.96
C LYS A 261 19.87 -10.02 7.98
N ASP A 262 20.95 -10.60 8.49
CA ASP A 262 20.86 -11.46 9.65
C ASP A 262 20.55 -10.64 10.91
N PHE A 263 19.96 -11.27 11.94
CA PHE A 263 19.58 -10.60 13.18
C PHE A 263 20.77 -9.88 13.84
N GLU A 264 21.93 -10.50 13.84
CA GLU A 264 23.18 -9.99 14.39
C GLU A 264 23.77 -8.80 13.60
N GLU A 265 23.35 -8.61 12.35
CA GLU A 265 23.75 -7.46 11.52
C GLU A 265 22.87 -6.22 11.76
N ILE A 266 21.84 -6.35 12.60
CA ILE A 266 20.93 -5.24 12.94
C ILE A 266 21.40 -4.55 14.21
N TYR A 267 22.24 -3.55 14.10
CA TYR A 267 22.89 -2.86 15.23
C TYR A 267 22.01 -1.87 15.99
N ASP A 268 20.76 -1.66 15.61
CA ASP A 268 19.80 -0.75 16.24
C ASP A 268 18.57 -1.48 16.81
N ILE A 269 18.74 -2.76 17.17
CA ILE A 269 17.71 -3.53 17.89
C ILE A 269 17.53 -2.94 19.27
N TYR A 270 18.64 -2.66 19.94
CA TYR A 270 18.71 -2.10 21.27
C TYR A 270 19.10 -0.64 21.21
N ALA A 271 18.37 0.22 21.91
CA ALA A 271 18.65 1.64 21.95
C ALA A 271 18.57 2.19 23.39
N VAL A 272 19.42 3.16 23.67
CA VAL A 272 19.37 3.99 24.88
C VAL A 272 19.00 5.40 24.46
N ARG A 273 17.97 5.96 25.09
CA ARG A 273 17.49 7.31 24.85
C ARG A 273 17.89 8.22 26.00
N ILE A 274 18.57 9.31 25.68
CA ILE A 274 19.01 10.32 26.62
C ILE A 274 18.22 11.60 26.34
N ILE A 275 17.45 12.06 27.32
CA ILE A 275 16.60 13.24 27.21
C ILE A 275 17.16 14.33 28.11
N LEU A 276 17.39 15.52 27.54
CA LEU A 276 18.08 16.65 28.13
C LEU A 276 17.25 17.92 28.01
N ASP A 277 17.67 18.99 28.71
CA ASP A 277 16.90 20.24 28.74
C ASP A 277 17.16 21.13 27.52
N ASN A 278 18.36 21.07 26.92
CA ASN A 278 18.73 21.96 25.83
C ASN A 278 19.66 21.31 24.78
N VAL A 279 19.75 21.91 23.62
CA VAL A 279 20.53 21.40 22.47
C VAL A 279 22.07 21.36 22.77
N PRO A 280 22.69 22.36 23.39
CA PRO A 280 24.12 22.29 23.74
C PRO A 280 24.46 21.07 24.62
N GLU A 281 23.61 20.73 25.59
CA GLU A 281 23.79 19.54 26.41
C GLU A 281 23.72 18.25 25.58
N CYS A 282 22.89 18.22 24.53
CA CYS A 282 22.81 17.06 23.63
C CYS A 282 24.18 16.76 22.95
N TYR A 283 24.86 17.79 22.47
CA TYR A 283 26.19 17.63 21.86
C TYR A 283 27.27 17.33 22.87
N THR A 284 27.17 17.88 24.08
CA THR A 284 28.08 17.55 25.19
C THR A 284 27.92 16.10 25.60
N ALA A 285 26.69 15.61 25.75
CA ALA A 285 26.41 14.21 26.05
C ALA A 285 26.93 13.26 24.96
N LEU A 286 26.82 13.63 23.68
CA LEU A 286 27.40 12.86 22.58
C LEU A 286 28.92 12.67 22.76
N GLY A 287 29.65 13.74 23.10
CA GLY A 287 31.09 13.65 23.37
C GLY A 287 31.42 12.69 24.53
N LEU A 288 30.66 12.78 25.62
CA LEU A 288 30.82 11.90 26.78
C LEU A 288 30.48 10.44 26.48
N ILE A 289 29.50 10.18 25.63
CA ILE A 289 29.17 8.82 25.15
C ILE A 289 30.29 8.25 24.31
N HIS A 290 30.89 9.05 23.44
CA HIS A 290 32.02 8.60 22.59
C HIS A 290 33.33 8.43 23.39
N ASP A 291 33.47 9.07 24.55
CA ASP A 291 34.55 8.81 25.51
C ASP A 291 34.36 7.46 26.21
N MET A 292 33.11 7.10 26.53
CA MET A 292 32.78 5.82 27.20
C MET A 292 32.81 4.62 26.26
N TYR A 293 32.35 4.79 25.04
CA TYR A 293 32.08 3.70 24.06
C TYR A 293 32.61 4.07 22.69
N HIS A 294 33.17 3.10 21.98
CA HIS A 294 33.67 3.30 20.62
C HIS A 294 32.52 3.37 19.62
N PRO A 295 32.35 4.50 18.89
CA PRO A 295 31.33 4.60 17.86
C PRO A 295 31.67 3.77 16.64
N LEU A 296 30.65 3.13 16.05
CA LEU A 296 30.80 2.43 14.78
C LEU A 296 30.91 3.45 13.62
N PRO A 297 31.90 3.29 12.71
CA PRO A 297 32.08 4.18 11.57
C PRO A 297 30.81 4.27 10.71
N ASN A 298 30.51 5.47 10.18
CA ASN A 298 29.37 5.76 9.32
C ASN A 298 27.98 5.46 9.94
N ARG A 299 27.87 5.40 11.26
CA ARG A 299 26.62 5.17 12.00
C ARG A 299 26.17 6.36 12.83
N PHE A 300 26.84 7.49 12.71
CA PHE A 300 26.39 8.74 13.30
C PHE A 300 25.41 9.48 12.38
N LYS A 301 24.33 10.01 12.95
CA LYS A 301 23.32 10.82 12.23
C LYS A 301 22.91 11.99 13.10
N ASP A 302 22.97 13.19 12.56
CA ASP A 302 22.53 14.42 13.21
C ASP A 302 21.20 14.88 12.63
N TYR A 303 20.11 14.44 13.25
CA TYR A 303 18.76 14.91 12.93
C TYR A 303 18.34 16.16 13.72
N ILE A 304 19.23 16.71 14.59
CA ILE A 304 18.97 18.02 15.22
C ILE A 304 19.26 19.12 14.21
N SER A 305 20.42 19.06 13.55
CA SER A 305 20.80 20.02 12.51
C SER A 305 20.02 19.84 11.22
N THR A 306 19.61 18.60 10.91
CA THR A 306 18.87 18.25 9.70
C THR A 306 17.62 17.43 10.07
N PRO A 307 16.53 18.10 10.49
CA PRO A 307 15.30 17.42 10.90
C PRO A 307 14.67 16.61 9.77
N LYS A 308 14.02 15.51 10.11
CA LYS A 308 13.21 14.77 9.15
C LYS A 308 11.94 15.54 8.76
N PRO A 309 11.31 15.26 7.59
CA PRO A 309 10.09 15.95 7.15
C PRO A 309 8.91 15.86 8.12
N ASN A 310 8.84 14.79 8.91
CA ASN A 310 7.84 14.63 9.96
C ASN A 310 8.18 15.39 11.25
N GLY A 311 9.24 16.21 11.24
CA GLY A 311 9.70 17.01 12.36
C GLY A 311 10.50 16.26 13.42
N TYR A 312 10.90 15.01 13.14
CA TYR A 312 11.75 14.23 14.05
C TYR A 312 13.16 14.82 14.17
N GLN A 313 13.63 15.01 15.40
CA GLN A 313 14.97 15.50 15.73
C GLN A 313 15.60 14.64 16.82
N SER A 314 16.85 14.24 16.64
CA SER A 314 17.68 13.51 17.62
C SER A 314 19.10 13.36 17.08
N LEU A 315 20.10 13.28 17.92
CA LEU A 315 21.40 12.73 17.55
C LEU A 315 21.33 11.22 17.69
N HIS A 316 21.83 10.49 16.68
CA HIS A 316 21.92 9.04 16.71
C HIS A 316 23.37 8.62 16.55
N THR A 317 23.85 7.78 17.43
CA THR A 317 25.15 7.12 17.30
C THR A 317 25.03 5.66 17.69
N THR A 318 25.62 4.78 16.90
CA THR A 318 25.71 3.36 17.24
C THR A 318 27.08 3.10 17.86
N VAL A 319 27.08 2.52 19.04
CA VAL A 319 28.31 2.25 19.80
C VAL A 319 28.39 0.77 20.19
N ILE A 320 29.60 0.30 20.54
CA ILE A 320 29.81 -1.07 21.02
C ILE A 320 30.00 -1.04 22.52
N GLY A 321 29.17 -1.80 23.23
CA GLY A 321 29.25 -2.00 24.67
C GLY A 321 30.40 -2.92 25.09
N ARG A 322 30.60 -3.07 26.41
CA ARG A 322 31.68 -3.92 26.97
C ARG A 322 31.53 -5.41 26.63
N GLU A 323 30.30 -5.86 26.40
CA GLU A 323 29.99 -7.25 26.00
C GLU A 323 30.04 -7.48 24.49
N ALA A 324 30.61 -6.54 23.73
CA ALA A 324 30.62 -6.52 22.28
C ALA A 324 29.22 -6.47 21.62
N ILE A 325 28.18 -6.14 22.39
CA ILE A 325 26.82 -5.96 21.87
C ILE A 325 26.68 -4.51 21.38
N PRO A 326 26.36 -4.30 20.09
CA PRO A 326 26.11 -2.96 19.56
C PRO A 326 24.74 -2.46 20.03
N PHE A 327 24.67 -1.16 20.35
CA PHE A 327 23.41 -0.49 20.64
C PHE A 327 23.44 0.95 20.12
N GLU A 328 22.24 1.46 19.80
CA GLU A 328 22.07 2.85 19.37
C GLU A 328 21.88 3.77 20.55
N VAL A 329 22.54 4.92 20.57
CA VAL A 329 22.26 6.00 21.53
C VAL A 329 21.56 7.13 20.81
N GLN A 330 20.36 7.48 21.29
CA GLN A 330 19.52 8.56 20.81
C GLN A 330 19.52 9.70 21.81
N ILE A 331 20.02 10.88 21.43
CA ILE A 331 20.15 12.03 22.33
C ILE A 331 19.28 13.16 21.78
N ARG A 332 18.41 13.71 22.64
CA ARG A 332 17.44 14.76 22.25
C ARG A 332 16.94 15.56 23.44
N THR A 333 16.31 16.68 23.19
CA THR A 333 15.65 17.47 24.22
C THR A 333 14.25 16.92 24.53
N TRP A 334 13.65 17.43 25.62
CA TRP A 334 12.25 17.10 25.97
C TRP A 334 11.26 17.46 24.86
N ASP A 335 11.44 18.61 24.18
CA ASP A 335 10.58 19.02 23.08
C ASP A 335 10.71 18.08 21.87
N MET A 336 11.94 17.67 21.56
CA MET A 336 12.21 16.71 20.49
C MET A 336 11.68 15.30 20.85
N ASP A 337 11.76 14.90 22.11
CA ASP A 337 11.20 13.61 22.58
C ASP A 337 9.68 13.58 22.42
N ARG A 338 9.01 14.64 22.85
CA ARG A 338 7.56 14.79 22.68
C ARG A 338 7.16 14.75 21.22
N MET A 339 7.90 15.45 20.36
CA MET A 339 7.65 15.46 18.94
C MET A 339 7.89 14.10 18.29
N ALA A 340 8.89 13.35 18.73
CA ALA A 340 9.21 12.02 18.22
C ALA A 340 8.17 10.95 18.62
N GLU A 341 7.54 11.08 19.79
CA GLU A 341 6.54 10.14 20.31
C GLU A 341 5.12 10.44 19.81
N TYR A 342 4.72 11.72 19.87
CA TYR A 342 3.34 12.16 19.62
C TYR A 342 3.15 12.86 18.28
N GLY A 343 4.24 13.22 17.58
CA GLY A 343 4.19 13.87 16.29
C GLY A 343 3.36 15.16 16.32
N ILE A 344 2.44 15.27 15.36
CA ILE A 344 1.56 16.43 15.24
C ILE A 344 0.62 16.58 16.45
N ALA A 345 0.26 15.48 17.14
CA ALA A 345 -0.57 15.53 18.34
C ALA A 345 0.11 16.27 19.51
N ALA A 346 1.45 16.31 19.55
CA ALA A 346 2.18 17.10 20.55
C ALA A 346 1.80 18.57 20.56
N HIS A 347 1.34 19.12 19.43
CA HIS A 347 0.90 20.51 19.32
C HIS A 347 -0.35 20.78 20.16
N TRP A 348 -1.32 19.87 20.20
CA TRP A 348 -2.50 20.00 21.06
C TRP A 348 -2.15 19.83 22.53
N LYS A 349 -1.12 19.04 22.83
CA LYS A 349 -0.68 18.80 24.20
C LYS A 349 -0.18 20.08 24.92
N TYR A 350 0.18 21.15 24.19
CA TYR A 350 0.80 22.36 24.75
C TYR A 350 0.13 23.69 24.36
N LYS A 351 -1.06 23.67 23.74
CA LYS A 351 -1.78 24.88 23.28
C LYS A 351 -2.33 25.78 24.41
N ALA A 352 -2.18 25.39 25.68
CA ALA A 352 -2.54 26.21 26.81
C ALA A 352 -1.50 27.34 27.01
N GLY A 353 -1.52 28.39 26.14
CA GLY A 353 -0.84 29.63 26.42
C GLY A 353 0.11 30.24 25.37
N ILE A 354 0.32 29.65 24.19
CA ILE A 354 1.24 30.22 23.20
C ILE A 354 0.50 30.57 21.90
N THR A 355 0.26 31.85 21.70
CA THR A 355 -0.15 32.47 20.42
C THR A 355 1.06 32.50 19.48
N GLY A 356 1.04 31.73 18.38
CA GLY A 356 2.11 31.75 17.38
C GLY A 356 2.34 30.48 16.59
N SER A 357 1.45 29.50 16.66
CA SER A 357 1.74 28.11 16.18
C SER A 357 0.96 27.67 14.93
N SER A 358 0.16 28.54 14.31
CA SER A 358 -0.58 28.25 13.07
C SER A 358 0.37 27.89 11.92
N ASP A 359 1.45 28.66 11.75
CA ASP A 359 2.36 28.52 10.61
C ASP A 359 3.12 27.18 10.59
N LYS A 360 3.54 26.68 11.76
CA LYS A 360 4.26 25.40 11.86
C LYS A 360 3.36 24.19 11.61
N LEU A 361 2.08 24.27 11.96
CA LEU A 361 1.11 23.23 11.65
C LEU A 361 0.80 23.20 10.15
N ASP A 362 0.66 24.38 9.55
CA ASP A 362 0.43 24.56 8.13
C ASP A 362 1.60 24.06 7.27
N GLU A 363 2.85 24.29 7.67
CA GLU A 363 4.04 23.71 7.03
C GLU A 363 4.04 22.19 7.07
N ARG A 364 3.67 21.59 8.21
CA ARG A 364 3.64 20.13 8.38
C ARG A 364 2.53 19.45 7.59
N LEU A 365 1.46 20.16 7.28
CA LEU A 365 0.36 19.68 6.43
C LEU A 365 0.52 20.10 4.97
N ALA A 366 1.59 20.81 4.61
CA ALA A 366 1.85 21.23 3.22
C ALA A 366 1.86 20.04 2.24
N TRP A 367 2.38 18.89 2.66
CA TRP A 367 2.35 17.67 1.85
C TRP A 367 0.93 17.20 1.52
N VAL A 368 -0.04 17.37 2.43
CA VAL A 368 -1.46 17.04 2.17
C VAL A 368 -2.00 17.92 1.07
N ARG A 369 -1.69 19.23 1.11
CA ARG A 369 -2.10 20.19 0.07
C ARG A 369 -1.45 19.85 -1.27
N GLN A 370 -0.16 19.53 -1.29
CA GLN A 370 0.55 19.09 -2.50
C GLN A 370 -0.08 17.84 -3.11
N LEU A 371 -0.42 16.83 -2.29
CA LEU A 371 -1.12 15.63 -2.77
C LEU A 371 -2.51 15.94 -3.31
N LEU A 372 -3.27 16.85 -2.69
CA LEU A 372 -4.58 17.27 -3.19
C LEU A 372 -4.48 18.12 -4.47
N GLU A 373 -3.44 18.91 -4.63
CA GLU A 373 -3.18 19.68 -5.87
C GLU A 373 -2.77 18.72 -7.01
N SER A 374 -1.93 17.73 -6.72
CA SER A 374 -1.55 16.71 -7.71
C SER A 374 -2.76 15.93 -8.22
N GLN A 375 -3.75 15.71 -7.35
CA GLN A 375 -4.99 15.05 -7.68
C GLN A 375 -5.85 15.82 -8.71
N ARG A 376 -5.85 17.16 -8.67
CA ARG A 376 -6.57 17.97 -9.66
C ARG A 376 -5.98 17.85 -11.07
N SER A 377 -4.73 17.42 -11.17
CA SER A 377 -4.03 17.20 -12.45
C SER A 377 -4.01 15.74 -12.93
N SER A 378 -4.35 14.77 -12.07
CA SER A 378 -4.37 13.33 -12.39
C SER A 378 -5.81 12.87 -12.61
N ALA A 379 -6.10 12.39 -13.82
CA ALA A 379 -7.43 11.88 -14.16
C ALA A 379 -7.67 10.42 -13.73
N ASP A 380 -6.63 9.70 -13.24
CA ASP A 380 -6.67 8.27 -12.96
C ASP A 380 -6.43 7.96 -11.46
N ALA A 381 -7.33 7.14 -10.90
CA ALA A 381 -7.28 6.71 -9.51
C ALA A 381 -6.04 5.85 -9.17
N THR A 382 -5.57 5.06 -10.13
CA THR A 382 -4.42 4.15 -9.95
C THR A 382 -3.09 4.89 -9.89
N ASP A 383 -2.93 5.94 -10.73
CA ASP A 383 -1.75 6.80 -10.69
C ASP A 383 -1.69 7.57 -9.35
N LEU A 384 -2.84 8.05 -8.88
CA LEU A 384 -2.96 8.70 -7.58
C LEU A 384 -2.51 7.79 -6.44
N LEU A 385 -2.96 6.53 -6.42
CA LEU A 385 -2.52 5.54 -5.42
C LEU A 385 -1.02 5.29 -5.47
N SER A 386 -0.46 5.14 -6.67
CA SER A 386 0.98 4.91 -6.87
C SER A 386 1.79 6.11 -6.39
N ASP A 387 1.36 7.34 -6.73
CA ASP A 387 2.03 8.57 -6.34
C ASP A 387 1.94 8.78 -4.82
N ILE A 388 0.76 8.58 -4.21
CA ILE A 388 0.59 8.68 -2.76
C ILE A 388 1.39 7.60 -2.02
N LYS A 389 1.37 6.35 -2.48
CA LYS A 389 2.18 5.26 -1.90
C LYS A 389 3.67 5.57 -2.00
N SER A 390 4.15 6.13 -3.12
CA SER A 390 5.54 6.55 -3.29
C SER A 390 5.94 7.65 -2.31
N ASP A 391 5.09 8.65 -2.13
CA ASP A 391 5.35 9.79 -1.23
C ASP A 391 5.20 9.42 0.26
N LEU A 392 4.46 8.35 0.58
CA LEU A 392 4.30 7.85 1.94
C LEU A 392 5.43 6.89 2.37
N LEU A 393 6.34 6.49 1.46
CA LEU A 393 7.43 5.56 1.79
C LEU A 393 8.38 6.14 2.85
N PRO A 394 8.80 5.33 3.84
CA PRO A 394 9.58 5.82 4.98
C PRO A 394 11.08 5.97 4.71
N GLU A 395 11.60 5.52 3.56
CA GLU A 395 13.02 5.62 3.22
C GLU A 395 13.32 6.91 2.48
N GLU A 396 14.21 7.72 3.06
CA GLU A 396 14.58 9.03 2.56
C GLU A 396 16.09 9.13 2.37
N VAL A 397 16.51 9.92 1.39
CA VAL A 397 17.89 10.27 1.12
C VAL A 397 18.08 11.78 1.27
N PHE A 398 19.18 12.19 1.87
CA PHE A 398 19.54 13.58 2.12
C PHE A 398 20.76 13.92 1.25
N ALA A 399 20.56 14.81 0.27
CA ALA A 399 21.63 15.29 -0.59
C ALA A 399 21.81 16.80 -0.40
N PHE A 400 22.97 17.31 -0.76
CA PHE A 400 23.36 18.68 -0.52
C PHE A 400 23.45 19.47 -1.83
N THR A 401 23.01 20.73 -1.80
CA THR A 401 23.40 21.67 -2.85
C THR A 401 24.87 22.11 -2.64
N PRO A 402 25.54 22.67 -3.66
CA PRO A 402 26.88 23.23 -3.49
C PRO A 402 26.96 24.38 -2.47
N ARG A 403 25.81 24.97 -2.08
CA ARG A 403 25.71 26.00 -1.05
C ARG A 403 25.57 25.43 0.36
N GLY A 404 25.42 24.08 0.47
CA GLY A 404 25.21 23.39 1.74
C GLY A 404 23.74 23.23 2.15
N ASP A 405 22.78 23.62 1.31
CA ASP A 405 21.36 23.39 1.61
C ASP A 405 21.07 21.89 1.51
N VAL A 406 20.32 21.36 2.46
CA VAL A 406 19.92 19.95 2.51
C VAL A 406 18.60 19.76 1.77
N ILE A 407 18.61 18.88 0.77
CA ILE A 407 17.41 18.48 0.02
C ILE A 407 17.07 17.04 0.43
N ASN A 408 15.85 16.85 0.89
CA ASN A 408 15.31 15.55 1.25
C ASN A 408 14.47 14.99 0.11
N LEU A 409 14.72 13.72 -0.23
CA LEU A 409 14.04 13.01 -1.32
C LEU A 409 13.69 11.58 -0.90
N PRO A 410 12.65 10.96 -1.46
CA PRO A 410 12.41 9.53 -1.26
C PRO A 410 13.53 8.69 -1.86
N ALA A 411 13.80 7.52 -1.25
CA ALA A 411 14.81 6.60 -1.75
C ALA A 411 14.51 6.18 -3.20
N GLY A 412 15.55 6.24 -4.03
CA GLY A 412 15.45 5.96 -5.47
C GLY A 412 15.08 7.17 -6.32
N ALA A 413 14.91 8.37 -5.73
CA ALA A 413 14.79 9.63 -6.46
C ALA A 413 16.02 9.89 -7.33
N THR A 414 15.83 10.59 -8.45
CA THR A 414 16.86 10.85 -9.43
C THR A 414 17.42 12.27 -9.35
N ALA A 415 18.48 12.56 -10.09
CA ALA A 415 19.03 13.90 -10.20
C ALA A 415 18.00 14.90 -10.76
N ILE A 416 17.02 14.44 -11.56
CA ILE A 416 15.90 15.28 -12.03
C ILE A 416 14.98 15.62 -10.86
N ASP A 417 14.63 14.64 -10.01
CA ASP A 417 13.81 14.89 -8.81
C ASP A 417 14.48 15.91 -7.90
N PHE A 418 15.80 15.80 -7.70
CA PHE A 418 16.59 16.77 -6.94
C PHE A 418 16.51 18.18 -7.53
N ALA A 419 16.60 18.32 -8.86
CA ALA A 419 16.51 19.62 -9.53
C ALA A 419 15.13 20.28 -9.31
N TYR A 420 14.05 19.50 -9.39
CA TYR A 420 12.70 19.99 -9.13
C TYR A 420 12.42 20.26 -7.65
N ALA A 421 13.06 19.55 -6.74
CA ALA A 421 12.97 19.81 -5.30
C ALA A 421 13.63 21.14 -4.92
N ILE A 422 14.71 21.57 -5.60
CA ILE A 422 15.31 22.88 -5.40
C ILE A 422 14.33 23.97 -5.86
N HIS A 423 13.93 23.96 -7.12
CA HIS A 423 12.99 24.93 -7.69
C HIS A 423 12.54 24.50 -9.09
N SER A 424 11.27 24.78 -9.44
CA SER A 424 10.73 24.44 -10.77
C SER A 424 11.54 25.02 -11.94
N ALA A 425 12.07 26.25 -11.79
CA ALA A 425 12.89 26.88 -12.82
C ALA A 425 14.23 26.14 -13.01
N VAL A 426 14.80 25.56 -11.96
CA VAL A 426 16.04 24.77 -12.02
C VAL A 426 15.75 23.45 -12.73
N GLY A 427 14.68 22.77 -12.34
CA GLY A 427 14.24 21.52 -12.99
C GLY A 427 13.93 21.71 -14.47
N ASN A 428 13.12 22.72 -14.83
CA ASN A 428 12.75 22.99 -16.22
C ASN A 428 13.95 23.30 -17.13
N ARG A 429 15.04 23.87 -16.58
CA ARG A 429 16.25 24.27 -17.32
C ARG A 429 17.39 23.27 -17.20
N MET A 430 17.19 22.15 -16.51
CA MET A 430 18.23 21.15 -16.31
C MET A 430 18.69 20.54 -17.64
N ILE A 431 20.01 20.48 -17.83
CA ILE A 431 20.67 19.83 -18.96
C ILE A 431 21.56 18.67 -18.52
N GLY A 432 21.94 18.63 -17.24
CA GLY A 432 22.79 17.59 -16.66
C GLY A 432 22.97 17.82 -15.15
N ALA A 433 23.69 16.90 -14.53
CA ALA A 433 24.04 16.99 -13.10
C ALA A 433 25.50 16.57 -12.87
N LYS A 434 26.08 17.12 -11.81
CA LYS A 434 27.35 16.63 -11.26
C LYS A 434 27.09 16.16 -9.83
N VAL A 435 27.63 15.01 -9.48
CA VAL A 435 27.63 14.49 -8.12
C VAL A 435 29.07 14.44 -7.65
N ASN A 436 29.37 15.09 -6.52
CA ASN A 436 30.72 15.20 -5.97
C ASN A 436 31.76 15.63 -7.04
N ASN A 437 31.40 16.67 -7.81
CA ASN A 437 32.17 17.23 -8.92
C ASN A 437 32.35 16.33 -10.16
N ARG A 438 31.66 15.17 -10.26
CA ARG A 438 31.69 14.28 -11.43
C ARG A 438 30.36 14.36 -12.17
N ILE A 439 30.41 14.46 -13.50
CA ILE A 439 29.21 14.43 -14.34
C ILE A 439 28.58 13.04 -14.25
N VAL A 440 27.28 13.00 -14.00
CA VAL A 440 26.48 11.78 -13.91
C VAL A 440 25.30 11.82 -14.90
N PRO A 441 24.75 10.65 -15.28
CA PRO A 441 23.51 10.59 -16.04
C PRO A 441 22.35 11.27 -15.28
N ILE A 442 21.35 11.76 -16.00
CA ILE A 442 20.19 12.46 -15.40
C ILE A 442 19.29 11.54 -14.56
N ASP A 443 19.34 10.23 -14.82
CA ASP A 443 18.65 9.16 -14.10
C ASP A 443 19.47 8.61 -12.90
N HIS A 444 20.62 9.24 -12.58
CA HIS A 444 21.41 8.89 -11.40
C HIS A 444 20.54 8.90 -10.14
N LYS A 445 20.53 7.78 -9.41
CA LYS A 445 19.81 7.64 -8.15
C LYS A 445 20.56 8.32 -7.02
N VAL A 446 19.97 9.34 -6.47
CA VAL A 446 20.54 10.16 -5.39
C VAL A 446 20.81 9.30 -4.15
N GLN A 447 21.97 9.47 -3.54
CA GLN A 447 22.37 8.82 -2.30
C GLN A 447 22.59 9.84 -1.18
N THR A 448 22.40 9.40 0.06
CA THR A 448 22.61 10.27 1.22
C THR A 448 24.09 10.70 1.32
N GLY A 449 24.32 11.99 1.51
CA GLY A 449 25.66 12.60 1.64
C GLY A 449 26.25 13.10 0.32
N GLU A 450 25.58 12.90 -0.81
CA GLU A 450 26.01 13.43 -2.11
C GLU A 450 25.84 14.94 -2.20
N ILE A 451 26.83 15.62 -2.77
CA ILE A 451 26.74 17.04 -3.16
C ILE A 451 26.39 17.07 -4.64
N ILE A 452 25.20 17.63 -4.95
CA ILE A 452 24.64 17.62 -6.29
C ILE A 452 24.55 19.04 -6.86
N GLU A 453 25.28 19.28 -7.96
CA GLU A 453 25.22 20.51 -8.74
C GLU A 453 24.39 20.26 -10.00
N ILE A 454 23.30 21.03 -10.17
CA ILE A 454 22.47 20.97 -11.37
C ILE A 454 23.01 21.90 -12.43
N ILE A 455 23.32 21.36 -13.61
CA ILE A 455 23.75 22.13 -14.77
C ILE A 455 22.49 22.60 -15.52
N THR A 456 22.31 23.92 -15.62
CA THR A 456 21.13 24.52 -16.27
C THR A 456 21.49 25.10 -17.62
N GLY A 457 20.56 24.97 -18.59
CA GLY A 457 20.66 25.55 -19.94
C GLY A 457 19.92 26.91 -20.06
N SER A 458 19.69 27.32 -21.30
CA SER A 458 18.93 28.53 -21.64
C SER A 458 17.46 28.46 -21.19
N GLU A 459 16.81 29.61 -21.03
CA GLU A 459 15.43 29.73 -20.50
C GLU A 459 14.37 29.02 -21.37
N ASN A 460 14.61 28.87 -22.67
CA ASN A 460 13.63 28.33 -23.63
C ASN A 460 13.66 26.80 -23.79
N ARG A 461 14.44 26.05 -23.00
CA ARG A 461 14.67 24.63 -23.30
C ARG A 461 13.58 23.70 -22.74
N GLY A 462 12.98 23.95 -21.63
CA GLY A 462 11.98 23.09 -20.99
C GLY A 462 12.40 21.64 -20.72
N PRO A 463 11.61 20.88 -19.94
CA PRO A 463 11.87 19.47 -19.65
C PRO A 463 11.60 18.57 -20.85
N SER A 464 12.22 17.38 -20.89
CA SER A 464 11.86 16.30 -21.83
C SER A 464 10.66 15.50 -21.32
N ARG A 465 9.80 14.99 -22.23
CA ARG A 465 8.69 14.10 -21.88
C ARG A 465 9.16 12.77 -21.31
N ASP A 466 10.29 12.26 -21.78
CA ASP A 466 10.87 11.01 -21.29
C ASP A 466 11.19 11.08 -19.79
N TRP A 467 11.36 12.29 -19.23
CA TRP A 467 11.60 12.47 -17.81
C TRP A 467 10.45 12.00 -16.94
N LEU A 468 9.21 12.01 -17.46
CA LEU A 468 8.04 11.47 -16.74
C LEU A 468 8.18 9.96 -16.39
N ASN A 469 8.96 9.22 -17.19
CA ASN A 469 9.26 7.81 -16.97
C ASN A 469 10.47 7.60 -16.03
N ILE A 470 11.31 8.63 -15.88
CA ILE A 470 12.55 8.57 -15.11
C ILE A 470 12.32 9.03 -13.67
N VAL A 471 11.58 10.14 -13.49
CA VAL A 471 11.36 10.75 -12.16
C VAL A 471 10.55 9.86 -11.24
N LYS A 472 10.92 9.88 -9.97
CA LYS A 472 10.29 9.08 -8.93
C LYS A 472 9.23 9.87 -8.15
N THR A 473 9.49 11.15 -7.88
CA THR A 473 8.62 11.97 -7.03
C THR A 473 7.38 12.46 -7.77
N SER A 474 6.25 12.48 -7.08
CA SER A 474 5.00 13.06 -7.58
C SER A 474 5.15 14.55 -7.87
N GLU A 475 5.95 15.26 -7.07
CA GLU A 475 6.25 16.67 -7.23
C GLU A 475 6.92 16.96 -8.58
N ALA A 476 7.99 16.23 -8.93
CA ALA A 476 8.68 16.40 -10.21
C ALA A 476 7.75 16.07 -11.38
N LYS A 477 7.00 14.94 -11.31
CA LYS A 477 6.01 14.57 -12.33
C LYS A 477 4.99 15.66 -12.57
N ASN A 478 4.42 16.22 -11.50
CA ASN A 478 3.40 17.26 -11.58
C ASN A 478 3.95 18.57 -12.15
N LYS A 479 5.15 18.98 -11.71
CA LYS A 479 5.80 20.20 -12.23
C LYS A 479 6.12 20.06 -13.73
N ILE A 480 6.58 18.89 -14.17
CA ILE A 480 6.82 18.58 -15.61
C ILE A 480 5.49 18.62 -16.40
N ARG A 481 4.44 17.93 -15.92
CA ARG A 481 3.12 17.92 -16.58
C ARG A 481 2.53 19.34 -16.68
N ASN A 482 2.63 20.14 -15.62
CA ASN A 482 2.15 21.51 -15.57
C ASN A 482 2.90 22.41 -16.54
N TRP A 483 4.22 22.21 -16.69
CA TRP A 483 5.00 22.95 -17.67
C TRP A 483 4.51 22.63 -19.10
N PHE A 484 4.35 21.37 -19.47
CA PHE A 484 3.82 20.99 -20.79
C PHE A 484 2.40 21.50 -21.02
N LYS A 485 1.53 21.43 -19.99
CA LYS A 485 0.15 21.94 -20.08
C LYS A 485 0.10 23.44 -20.40
N LYS A 486 1.04 24.22 -19.84
CA LYS A 486 1.05 25.69 -19.96
C LYS A 486 1.76 26.18 -21.22
N GLU A 487 2.94 25.67 -21.50
CA GLU A 487 3.84 26.25 -22.52
C GLU A 487 3.64 25.67 -23.94
N ARG A 488 3.04 24.47 -24.06
CA ARG A 488 2.89 23.78 -25.35
C ARG A 488 1.48 23.22 -25.60
N ARG A 489 0.47 24.03 -25.29
CA ARG A 489 -0.92 23.56 -25.37
C ARG A 489 -1.32 23.09 -26.80
N GLU A 490 -0.98 23.86 -27.83
CA GLU A 490 -1.32 23.52 -29.23
C GLU A 490 -0.59 22.29 -29.73
N GLU A 491 0.72 22.17 -29.42
CA GLU A 491 1.50 20.98 -29.75
C GLU A 491 0.94 19.75 -29.06
N ASN A 492 0.54 19.87 -27.77
CA ASN A 492 -0.06 18.79 -27.00
C ASN A 492 -1.39 18.32 -27.59
N ILE A 493 -2.24 19.24 -28.08
CA ILE A 493 -3.51 18.90 -28.75
C ILE A 493 -3.23 18.07 -30.00
N GLN A 494 -2.28 18.51 -30.83
CA GLN A 494 -1.92 17.81 -32.07
C GLN A 494 -1.33 16.43 -31.77
N GLU A 495 -0.35 16.33 -30.86
CA GLU A 495 0.27 15.06 -30.52
C GLU A 495 -0.70 14.08 -29.86
N GLY A 496 -1.59 14.59 -29.01
CA GLY A 496 -2.63 13.77 -28.39
C GLY A 496 -3.63 13.23 -29.38
N ARG A 497 -4.03 14.05 -30.37
CA ARG A 497 -4.86 13.63 -31.50
C ARG A 497 -4.18 12.52 -32.30
N ASP A 498 -2.94 12.75 -32.72
CA ASP A 498 -2.18 11.79 -33.54
C ASP A 498 -1.94 10.47 -32.78
N ALA A 499 -1.73 10.54 -31.48
CA ALA A 499 -1.53 9.37 -30.64
C ALA A 499 -2.83 8.54 -30.49
N LEU A 500 -3.95 9.20 -30.26
CA LEU A 500 -5.26 8.55 -30.13
C LEU A 500 -5.71 7.93 -31.43
N GLU A 501 -5.55 8.65 -32.57
CA GLU A 501 -5.86 8.13 -33.88
C GLU A 501 -5.01 6.91 -34.27
N ARG A 502 -3.70 6.93 -33.96
CA ARG A 502 -2.83 5.77 -34.17
C ARG A 502 -3.32 4.55 -33.38
N GLU A 503 -3.76 4.75 -32.17
CA GLU A 503 -4.25 3.65 -31.36
C GLU A 503 -5.63 3.13 -31.80
N MET A 504 -6.51 4.02 -32.28
CA MET A 504 -7.78 3.62 -32.89
C MET A 504 -7.54 2.78 -34.15
N ARG A 505 -6.59 3.20 -35.03
CA ARG A 505 -6.18 2.42 -36.23
C ARG A 505 -5.60 1.04 -35.83
N ARG A 506 -4.79 0.96 -34.76
CA ARG A 506 -4.25 -0.31 -34.26
C ARG A 506 -5.34 -1.27 -33.82
N ASN A 507 -6.42 -0.73 -33.27
CA ASN A 507 -7.56 -1.51 -32.77
C ASN A 507 -8.66 -1.66 -33.87
N LEU A 508 -8.39 -1.36 -35.16
CA LEU A 508 -9.30 -1.49 -36.28
C LEU A 508 -10.64 -0.74 -36.11
N MET A 509 -10.61 0.40 -35.39
CA MET A 509 -11.79 1.23 -35.21
C MET A 509 -11.91 2.22 -36.36
N THR A 510 -12.93 2.03 -37.17
CA THR A 510 -13.28 2.94 -38.27
C THR A 510 -14.58 3.66 -37.94
N LEU A 511 -14.57 4.99 -37.98
CA LEU A 511 -15.71 5.85 -37.74
C LEU A 511 -15.97 6.70 -38.97
N THR A 512 -17.23 7.01 -39.27
CA THR A 512 -17.57 8.06 -40.22
C THR A 512 -17.34 9.44 -39.60
N ASP A 513 -17.22 10.50 -40.41
CA ASP A 513 -16.94 11.85 -39.89
C ASP A 513 -18.03 12.30 -38.88
N GLU A 514 -19.30 11.97 -39.10
CA GLU A 514 -20.40 12.27 -38.21
C GLU A 514 -20.33 11.47 -36.87
N GLN A 515 -19.91 10.23 -36.96
CA GLN A 515 -19.73 9.36 -35.78
C GLN A 515 -18.50 9.76 -34.97
N HIS A 516 -17.46 10.28 -35.60
CA HIS A 516 -16.21 10.67 -34.99
C HIS A 516 -16.42 11.77 -33.92
N ASP A 517 -17.14 12.82 -34.26
CA ASP A 517 -17.36 13.95 -33.34
C ASP A 517 -18.17 13.53 -32.11
N VAL A 518 -19.25 12.77 -32.33
CA VAL A 518 -20.09 12.24 -31.25
C VAL A 518 -19.31 11.29 -30.33
N PHE A 519 -18.46 10.46 -30.94
CA PHE A 519 -17.60 9.52 -30.24
C PHE A 519 -16.55 10.23 -29.36
N MET A 520 -15.88 11.24 -29.94
CA MET A 520 -14.87 12.01 -29.20
C MET A 520 -15.45 12.81 -28.06
N GLU A 521 -16.66 13.39 -28.23
CA GLU A 521 -17.35 14.07 -27.14
C GLU A 521 -17.75 13.10 -26.01
N ALA A 522 -18.27 11.91 -26.35
CA ALA A 522 -18.61 10.89 -25.37
C ALA A 522 -17.38 10.42 -24.60
N LEU A 523 -16.26 10.21 -25.31
CA LEU A 523 -14.99 9.80 -24.73
C LEU A 523 -14.41 10.89 -23.83
N ALA A 524 -14.49 12.17 -24.20
CA ALA A 524 -14.05 13.30 -23.39
C ALA A 524 -14.85 13.39 -22.09
N ARG A 525 -16.18 13.31 -22.16
CA ARG A 525 -17.07 13.31 -20.96
C ARG A 525 -16.75 12.14 -20.01
N ARG A 526 -16.50 10.95 -20.57
CA ARG A 526 -16.19 9.76 -19.78
C ARG A 526 -14.84 9.84 -19.09
N ASN A 527 -13.90 10.60 -19.63
CA ASN A 527 -12.60 10.87 -19.03
C ASN A 527 -12.58 12.18 -18.22
N ARG A 528 -13.76 12.76 -17.92
CA ARG A 528 -13.94 13.98 -17.10
C ARG A 528 -13.24 15.21 -17.68
N CYS A 529 -13.11 15.28 -19.02
CA CYS A 529 -12.62 16.44 -19.72
C CYS A 529 -13.80 17.32 -20.17
N ASN A 530 -13.65 18.65 -20.07
CA ASN A 530 -14.71 19.60 -20.43
C ASN A 530 -14.86 19.78 -21.97
N SER A 531 -13.83 19.42 -22.73
CA SER A 531 -13.82 19.48 -24.20
C SER A 531 -12.93 18.38 -24.78
N VAL A 532 -13.14 18.09 -26.08
CA VAL A 532 -12.30 17.15 -26.85
C VAL A 532 -10.87 17.66 -26.95
N GLU A 533 -10.68 18.98 -27.12
CA GLU A 533 -9.34 19.59 -27.11
C GLU A 533 -8.62 19.43 -25.80
N GLU A 534 -9.33 19.56 -24.67
CA GLU A 534 -8.76 19.31 -23.35
C GLU A 534 -8.33 17.85 -23.19
N MET A 535 -9.11 16.92 -23.72
CA MET A 535 -8.75 15.49 -23.73
C MET A 535 -7.50 15.25 -24.58
N TYR A 536 -7.43 15.80 -25.80
CA TYR A 536 -6.23 15.68 -26.62
C TYR A 536 -5.01 16.31 -25.96
N ALA A 537 -5.15 17.50 -25.42
CA ALA A 537 -4.07 18.14 -24.67
C ALA A 537 -3.60 17.25 -23.51
N ALA A 538 -4.56 16.64 -22.75
CA ALA A 538 -4.25 15.76 -21.64
C ALA A 538 -3.50 14.49 -22.07
N ILE A 539 -3.84 13.91 -23.22
CA ILE A 539 -3.09 12.80 -23.81
C ILE A 539 -1.67 13.27 -24.20
N GLY A 540 -1.59 14.43 -24.85
CA GLY A 540 -0.33 14.97 -25.35
C GLY A 540 0.69 15.28 -24.27
N TYR A 541 0.31 15.87 -23.14
CA TYR A 541 1.23 16.12 -22.03
C TYR A 541 1.38 14.92 -21.06
N GLY A 542 0.76 13.76 -21.36
CA GLY A 542 0.87 12.54 -20.55
C GLY A 542 0.00 12.53 -19.29
N GLY A 543 -1.00 13.41 -19.20
CA GLY A 543 -2.01 13.43 -18.13
C GLY A 543 -3.05 12.31 -18.26
N LEU A 544 -3.31 11.86 -19.50
CA LEU A 544 -4.14 10.71 -19.81
C LEU A 544 -3.32 9.68 -20.62
N GLN A 545 -3.19 8.48 -20.09
CA GLN A 545 -2.49 7.39 -20.79
C GLN A 545 -3.47 6.64 -21.70
N ILE A 546 -3.14 6.55 -23.00
CA ILE A 546 -3.99 5.89 -24.01
C ILE A 546 -4.23 4.42 -23.68
N SER A 547 -3.22 3.70 -23.18
CA SER A 547 -3.35 2.29 -22.79
C SER A 547 -4.45 2.05 -21.76
N ARG A 548 -4.68 3.00 -20.86
CA ARG A 548 -5.74 2.95 -19.85
C ARG A 548 -7.10 3.46 -20.34
N MET A 549 -7.08 4.26 -21.43
CA MET A 549 -8.33 4.68 -22.10
C MET A 549 -8.90 3.57 -23.01
N LEU A 550 -8.09 2.60 -23.42
CA LEU A 550 -8.47 1.53 -24.34
C LEU A 550 -9.75 0.77 -23.97
N PRO A 551 -9.99 0.35 -22.73
CA PRO A 551 -11.24 -0.31 -22.35
C PRO A 551 -12.46 0.60 -22.57
N LYS A 552 -12.37 1.87 -22.13
CA LYS A 552 -13.43 2.86 -22.29
C LYS A 552 -13.69 3.19 -23.76
N LEU A 553 -12.62 3.27 -24.54
CA LEU A 553 -12.64 3.53 -25.98
C LEU A 553 -13.34 2.38 -26.71
N LYS A 554 -13.03 1.13 -26.41
CA LYS A 554 -13.67 -0.06 -26.97
C LYS A 554 -15.16 -0.12 -26.62
N GLU A 555 -15.50 0.19 -25.39
CA GLU A 555 -16.90 0.17 -24.94
C GLU A 555 -17.74 1.26 -25.62
N GLU A 556 -17.24 2.48 -25.76
CA GLU A 556 -17.94 3.55 -26.48
C GLU A 556 -18.06 3.24 -27.99
N TYR A 557 -17.02 2.65 -28.60
CA TYR A 557 -17.08 2.19 -29.99
C TYR A 557 -18.16 1.12 -30.20
N THR A 558 -18.26 0.16 -29.29
CA THR A 558 -19.30 -0.90 -29.33
C THR A 558 -20.71 -0.32 -29.20
N LYS A 559 -20.90 0.70 -28.35
CA LYS A 559 -22.19 1.39 -28.19
C LYS A 559 -22.60 2.12 -29.48
N LEU A 560 -21.67 2.78 -30.15
CA LEU A 560 -21.94 3.46 -31.40
C LEU A 560 -22.34 2.50 -32.53
N GLN A 561 -21.70 1.33 -32.62
CA GLN A 561 -22.07 0.28 -33.56
C GLN A 561 -23.41 -0.37 -33.27
N ALA A 562 -23.85 -0.35 -32.02
CA ALA A 562 -25.17 -0.86 -31.60
C ALA A 562 -26.34 0.06 -31.98
N THR A 563 -26.07 1.29 -32.45
CA THR A 563 -27.13 2.29 -32.79
C THR A 563 -27.63 2.20 -34.20
N GLU A 564 -27.05 1.35 -35.09
CA GLU A 564 -27.59 1.08 -36.44
C GLU A 564 -28.64 -0.03 -36.37
N PRO A 565 -29.86 0.13 -36.94
CA PRO A 565 -30.90 -0.88 -36.89
C PRO A 565 -30.55 -2.06 -37.79
N LYS A 566 -29.96 -3.11 -37.22
CA LYS A 566 -29.90 -4.42 -37.87
C LYS A 566 -31.21 -5.17 -37.68
N PRO A 567 -31.68 -5.97 -38.66
CA PRO A 567 -32.94 -6.72 -38.53
C PRO A 567 -32.87 -7.67 -37.37
N VAL A 568 -33.93 -7.70 -36.58
CA VAL A 568 -34.09 -8.47 -35.36
C VAL A 568 -33.99 -9.96 -35.68
N THR A 569 -32.83 -10.53 -35.45
CA THR A 569 -32.70 -11.95 -35.14
C THR A 569 -32.64 -12.01 -33.64
N VAL A 570 -33.58 -12.73 -33.04
CA VAL A 570 -33.66 -12.94 -31.59
C VAL A 570 -32.41 -13.74 -31.16
N GLU A 571 -31.36 -13.05 -30.76
CA GLU A 571 -30.23 -13.66 -30.07
C GLU A 571 -30.54 -13.69 -28.58
N LEU A 572 -30.61 -14.88 -28.05
CA LEU A 572 -30.60 -15.17 -26.62
C LEU A 572 -29.41 -14.44 -25.97
N LYS A 573 -29.66 -13.66 -24.93
CA LYS A 573 -28.62 -12.96 -24.13
C LYS A 573 -27.55 -13.97 -23.73
N ARG A 574 -26.36 -13.84 -24.32
CA ARG A 574 -25.14 -14.54 -23.87
C ARG A 574 -24.57 -13.81 -22.64
N MET A 575 -24.55 -14.49 -21.52
CA MET A 575 -23.99 -14.00 -20.27
C MET A 575 -22.54 -14.50 -20.13
N HIS A 576 -21.63 -13.62 -19.79
CA HIS A 576 -20.20 -13.91 -19.70
C HIS A 576 -19.83 -14.39 -18.30
N SER A 577 -19.01 -15.45 -18.20
CA SER A 577 -18.35 -15.83 -16.96
C SER A 577 -16.87 -15.40 -16.98
N SER A 578 -16.30 -15.12 -15.83
CA SER A 578 -14.92 -14.61 -15.67
C SER A 578 -13.81 -15.61 -16.06
N ASP A 579 -14.14 -16.87 -16.39
CA ASP A 579 -13.17 -17.96 -16.59
C ASP A 579 -13.18 -18.54 -18.02
N GLY A 580 -13.63 -17.76 -19.03
CA GLY A 580 -13.60 -18.15 -20.44
C GLY A 580 -14.59 -19.28 -20.83
N VAL A 581 -15.58 -19.58 -20.00
CA VAL A 581 -16.64 -20.57 -20.27
C VAL A 581 -18.01 -20.01 -19.94
N ILE A 582 -18.96 -20.18 -20.83
CA ILE A 582 -20.37 -19.81 -20.66
C ILE A 582 -21.15 -21.05 -20.25
N VAL A 583 -21.89 -21.00 -19.15
CA VAL A 583 -22.74 -22.06 -18.65
C VAL A 583 -24.19 -21.68 -18.82
N GLU A 584 -24.97 -22.53 -19.53
CA GLU A 584 -26.38 -22.24 -19.84
C GLU A 584 -27.25 -22.21 -18.56
N GLY A 585 -27.89 -21.07 -18.33
CA GLY A 585 -28.83 -20.87 -17.21
C GLY A 585 -28.20 -20.54 -15.86
N ILE A 586 -26.87 -20.33 -15.78
CA ILE A 586 -26.18 -19.97 -14.54
C ILE A 586 -25.21 -18.82 -14.80
N ASP A 587 -25.44 -17.66 -14.12
CA ASP A 587 -24.63 -16.47 -14.23
C ASP A 587 -23.61 -16.36 -13.09
N ASN A 588 -22.40 -15.86 -13.40
CA ASN A 588 -21.37 -15.53 -12.42
C ASN A 588 -21.07 -16.62 -11.38
N CYS A 589 -21.07 -17.90 -11.78
CA CYS A 589 -20.69 -18.98 -10.89
C CYS A 589 -19.19 -19.31 -11.02
N PRO A 590 -18.50 -19.65 -9.93
CA PRO A 590 -17.12 -20.14 -9.99
C PRO A 590 -17.03 -21.40 -10.86
N ILE A 591 -16.06 -21.39 -11.81
CA ILE A 591 -15.82 -22.51 -12.72
C ILE A 591 -14.53 -23.23 -12.33
N LYS A 592 -14.53 -24.54 -12.44
CA LYS A 592 -13.35 -25.37 -12.24
C LYS A 592 -13.23 -26.38 -13.36
N PHE A 593 -12.06 -26.42 -14.01
CA PHE A 593 -11.78 -27.44 -15.01
C PHE A 593 -11.46 -28.79 -14.35
N ALA A 594 -12.12 -29.83 -14.82
CA ALA A 594 -11.99 -31.16 -14.26
C ALA A 594 -10.61 -31.77 -14.56
N LYS A 595 -9.90 -32.21 -13.55
CA LYS A 595 -8.56 -32.80 -13.68
C LYS A 595 -8.52 -34.12 -14.43
N CYS A 596 -9.65 -34.85 -14.51
CA CYS A 596 -9.75 -36.14 -15.17
C CYS A 596 -9.70 -36.07 -16.71
N CYS A 597 -9.95 -34.86 -17.30
CA CYS A 597 -9.98 -34.67 -18.73
C CYS A 597 -9.37 -33.36 -19.20
N SER A 598 -9.06 -32.43 -18.27
CA SER A 598 -8.38 -31.16 -18.51
C SER A 598 -8.83 -30.45 -19.80
N PRO A 599 -10.12 -30.03 -19.93
CA PRO A 599 -10.67 -29.50 -21.18
C PRO A 599 -9.94 -28.24 -21.65
N LEU A 600 -9.82 -28.05 -22.97
CA LEU A 600 -9.18 -26.91 -23.60
C LEU A 600 -10.13 -26.27 -24.63
N PRO A 601 -9.98 -24.96 -24.94
CA PRO A 601 -10.73 -24.33 -26.03
C PRO A 601 -10.58 -25.12 -27.35
N GLY A 602 -11.74 -25.49 -27.93
CA GLY A 602 -11.84 -26.39 -29.05
C GLY A 602 -12.29 -27.82 -28.72
N ASP A 603 -12.28 -28.22 -27.43
CA ASP A 603 -12.96 -29.43 -26.97
C ASP A 603 -14.46 -29.15 -26.77
N GLU A 604 -15.34 -30.11 -27.12
CA GLU A 604 -16.76 -30.06 -26.68
C GLU A 604 -16.84 -30.25 -25.16
N ILE A 605 -17.46 -29.29 -24.46
CA ILE A 605 -17.52 -29.28 -23.01
C ILE A 605 -18.95 -29.38 -22.45
N ILE A 606 -19.04 -29.82 -21.21
CA ILE A 606 -20.27 -29.94 -20.41
C ILE A 606 -19.96 -29.60 -18.97
N GLY A 607 -20.89 -28.89 -18.29
CA GLY A 607 -20.75 -28.47 -16.89
C GLY A 607 -21.47 -29.41 -15.93
N PHE A 608 -20.86 -29.73 -14.80
CA PHE A 608 -21.47 -30.42 -13.67
C PHE A 608 -21.61 -29.52 -12.48
N VAL A 609 -22.84 -29.24 -12.05
CA VAL A 609 -23.14 -28.39 -10.89
C VAL A 609 -22.73 -29.12 -9.60
N THR A 610 -21.71 -28.61 -8.92
CA THR A 610 -21.18 -29.19 -7.67
C THR A 610 -21.94 -28.65 -6.44
N ARG A 611 -21.99 -29.42 -5.35
CA ARG A 611 -22.59 -28.94 -4.09
C ARG A 611 -21.59 -28.02 -3.37
N GLY A 612 -21.73 -26.71 -3.54
CA GLY A 612 -20.99 -25.70 -2.78
C GLY A 612 -19.78 -25.05 -3.46
N PHE A 613 -19.36 -25.48 -4.69
CA PHE A 613 -18.16 -24.97 -5.35
C PHE A 613 -18.36 -24.52 -6.82
N GLY A 614 -19.58 -24.20 -7.23
CA GLY A 614 -19.85 -23.79 -8.61
C GLY A 614 -19.93 -24.97 -9.60
N VAL A 615 -19.46 -24.77 -10.84
CA VAL A 615 -19.60 -25.73 -11.94
C VAL A 615 -18.24 -26.32 -12.32
N SER A 616 -18.17 -27.67 -12.36
CA SER A 616 -17.01 -28.40 -12.85
C SER A 616 -17.17 -28.68 -14.35
N ILE A 617 -16.24 -28.15 -15.16
CA ILE A 617 -16.26 -28.31 -16.62
C ILE A 617 -15.50 -29.56 -17.03
N HIS A 618 -16.17 -30.44 -17.77
CA HIS A 618 -15.62 -31.67 -18.31
C HIS A 618 -15.67 -31.66 -19.84
N LYS A 619 -14.83 -32.46 -20.49
CA LYS A 619 -15.03 -32.82 -21.89
C LYS A 619 -16.27 -33.69 -22.00
N ARG A 620 -17.05 -33.50 -23.04
CA ARG A 620 -18.29 -34.26 -23.28
C ARG A 620 -18.02 -35.77 -23.49
N ASP A 621 -16.84 -36.11 -23.99
CA ASP A 621 -16.40 -37.47 -24.19
C ASP A 621 -15.66 -38.10 -23.00
N CYS A 622 -15.50 -37.37 -21.88
CA CYS A 622 -14.84 -37.86 -20.67
C CYS A 622 -15.54 -39.09 -20.09
N ALA A 623 -14.77 -40.14 -19.80
CA ALA A 623 -15.31 -41.41 -19.25
C ALA A 623 -16.07 -41.17 -17.93
N ASN A 624 -15.52 -40.36 -17.02
CA ASN A 624 -16.14 -40.01 -15.73
C ASN A 624 -17.44 -39.22 -15.91
N ALA A 625 -17.48 -38.30 -16.88
CA ALA A 625 -18.70 -37.53 -17.18
C ALA A 625 -19.79 -38.45 -17.77
N ARG A 626 -19.44 -39.29 -18.72
CA ARG A 626 -20.39 -40.28 -19.33
C ARG A 626 -20.96 -41.22 -18.32
N GLU A 627 -20.14 -41.72 -17.38
CA GLU A 627 -20.59 -42.66 -16.34
C GLU A 627 -21.53 -41.93 -15.37
N SER A 628 -21.17 -40.72 -14.90
CA SER A 628 -21.99 -39.89 -14.00
C SER A 628 -23.33 -39.48 -14.63
N MET A 629 -23.41 -39.24 -15.95
CA MET A 629 -24.65 -38.95 -16.67
C MET A 629 -25.63 -40.14 -16.72
N ARG A 630 -25.15 -41.36 -16.59
CA ARG A 630 -26.00 -42.56 -16.57
C ARG A 630 -26.74 -42.74 -15.25
N HIS A 631 -26.31 -42.06 -14.19
CA HIS A 631 -26.96 -42.13 -12.89
C HIS A 631 -28.11 -41.13 -12.79
N PRO A 632 -29.38 -41.60 -12.59
CA PRO A 632 -30.57 -40.72 -12.56
C PRO A 632 -30.49 -39.60 -11.56
N GLU A 633 -29.84 -39.82 -10.44
CA GLU A 633 -29.65 -38.85 -9.34
C GLU A 633 -28.71 -37.64 -9.71
N ASN A 634 -27.98 -37.74 -10.82
CA ASN A 634 -27.09 -36.70 -11.29
C ASN A 634 -27.56 -36.05 -12.61
N ALA A 635 -28.66 -36.51 -13.20
CA ALA A 635 -29.11 -36.05 -14.52
C ALA A 635 -29.38 -34.54 -14.56
N ASP A 636 -30.07 -34.02 -13.55
CA ASP A 636 -30.46 -32.62 -13.46
C ASP A 636 -29.29 -31.64 -13.08
N ARG A 637 -28.11 -32.22 -12.78
CA ARG A 637 -26.93 -31.44 -12.41
C ARG A 637 -25.97 -31.23 -13.58
N TRP A 638 -26.24 -31.82 -14.73
CA TRP A 638 -25.47 -31.61 -15.95
C TRP A 638 -26.08 -30.49 -16.78
N VAL A 639 -25.28 -29.45 -17.07
CA VAL A 639 -25.68 -28.25 -17.79
C VAL A 639 -24.81 -28.05 -19.01
N ARG A 640 -25.36 -27.47 -20.08
CA ARG A 640 -24.57 -27.17 -21.27
C ARG A 640 -23.56 -26.07 -20.98
N ALA A 641 -22.37 -26.23 -21.52
CA ALA A 641 -21.29 -25.27 -21.40
C ALA A 641 -20.63 -25.05 -22.74
N TYR A 642 -20.17 -23.83 -22.99
CA TYR A 642 -19.55 -23.39 -24.25
C TYR A 642 -18.33 -22.54 -23.93
N TRP A 643 -17.31 -22.59 -24.79
CA TRP A 643 -16.16 -21.71 -24.67
C TRP A 643 -16.53 -20.28 -25.08
N ASP A 644 -16.03 -19.30 -24.35
CA ASP A 644 -16.13 -17.89 -24.71
C ASP A 644 -14.97 -17.54 -25.68
N GLU A 645 -15.30 -17.10 -26.88
CA GLU A 645 -14.31 -16.78 -27.93
C GLU A 645 -13.50 -15.51 -27.62
N ALA A 646 -13.86 -14.74 -26.58
CA ALA A 646 -13.29 -13.43 -26.29
C ALA A 646 -12.04 -13.47 -25.39
N GLU A 647 -11.78 -14.54 -24.64
CA GLU A 647 -10.66 -14.62 -23.71
C GLU A 647 -9.51 -15.48 -24.25
N LYS A 648 -8.31 -14.89 -24.34
CA LYS A 648 -7.04 -15.58 -24.66
C LYS A 648 -6.26 -15.86 -23.39
N GLU A 649 -6.70 -16.80 -22.58
CA GLU A 649 -5.93 -17.30 -21.44
C GLU A 649 -5.08 -18.51 -21.79
N ASN A 650 -3.98 -18.71 -21.05
CA ASN A 650 -3.16 -19.91 -21.16
C ASN A 650 -3.74 -21.02 -20.27
N TYR A 651 -4.27 -22.05 -20.88
CA TYR A 651 -4.79 -23.23 -20.20
C TYR A 651 -3.69 -24.25 -19.93
N LYS A 652 -3.77 -25.00 -18.85
CA LYS A 652 -2.78 -26.02 -18.49
C LYS A 652 -3.15 -27.37 -19.13
N ALA A 653 -2.24 -27.94 -19.91
CA ALA A 653 -2.35 -29.28 -20.45
C ALA A 653 -1.18 -30.15 -19.96
N THR A 654 -1.47 -31.35 -19.53
CA THR A 654 -0.43 -32.33 -19.16
C THR A 654 -0.23 -33.34 -20.29
N LEU A 655 1.00 -33.43 -20.76
CA LEU A 655 1.44 -34.37 -21.80
C LEU A 655 2.24 -35.49 -21.18
N ASP A 656 1.94 -36.71 -21.59
CA ASP A 656 2.67 -37.89 -21.22
C ASP A 656 3.52 -38.37 -22.41
N ILE A 657 4.83 -38.30 -22.24
CA ILE A 657 5.82 -38.58 -23.29
C ILE A 657 6.51 -39.92 -22.93
N VAL A 658 6.35 -40.90 -23.79
CA VAL A 658 7.08 -42.16 -23.70
C VAL A 658 8.25 -42.09 -24.69
N CYS A 659 9.45 -42.38 -24.22
CA CYS A 659 10.69 -42.31 -24.98
C CYS A 659 11.68 -43.38 -24.59
N MET A 660 12.70 -43.60 -25.42
CA MET A 660 13.85 -44.43 -25.06
C MET A 660 14.76 -43.64 -24.17
N ASP A 661 15.24 -44.21 -23.06
CA ASP A 661 16.10 -43.51 -22.09
C ASP A 661 17.47 -43.22 -22.70
N ARG A 662 17.86 -41.95 -22.69
CA ARG A 662 19.18 -41.46 -23.11
C ARG A 662 19.58 -40.16 -22.41
N ALA A 663 20.87 -39.89 -22.40
CA ALA A 663 21.39 -38.63 -21.90
C ALA A 663 20.83 -37.41 -22.68
N ASN A 664 20.58 -36.30 -22.00
CA ASN A 664 20.08 -35.04 -22.51
C ASN A 664 18.65 -35.01 -23.06
N LEU A 665 17.88 -36.08 -22.93
CA LEU A 665 16.50 -36.12 -23.45
C LEU A 665 15.56 -35.06 -22.81
N VAL A 666 15.70 -34.87 -21.52
CA VAL A 666 14.95 -33.82 -20.79
C VAL A 666 15.28 -32.42 -21.31
N SER A 667 16.56 -32.18 -21.60
CA SER A 667 17.02 -30.91 -22.18
C SER A 667 16.45 -30.69 -23.59
N ASP A 668 16.43 -31.73 -24.43
CA ASP A 668 15.88 -31.65 -25.78
C ASP A 668 14.37 -31.33 -25.77
N VAL A 669 13.62 -31.93 -24.85
CA VAL A 669 12.19 -31.62 -24.67
C VAL A 669 11.99 -30.19 -24.19
N ALA A 670 12.78 -29.73 -23.20
CA ALA A 670 12.70 -28.38 -22.68
C ALA A 670 13.08 -27.33 -23.74
N LEU A 671 14.12 -27.57 -24.55
CA LEU A 671 14.54 -26.70 -25.65
C LEU A 671 13.45 -26.63 -26.73
N ALA A 672 12.87 -27.76 -27.14
CA ALA A 672 11.82 -27.79 -28.15
C ALA A 672 10.57 -27.00 -27.72
N LEU A 673 10.22 -27.03 -26.43
CA LEU A 673 9.12 -26.23 -25.88
C LEU A 673 9.51 -24.73 -25.76
N GLY A 674 10.76 -24.45 -25.39
CA GLY A 674 11.32 -23.10 -25.32
C GLY A 674 11.33 -22.41 -26.70
N ASP A 675 11.75 -23.11 -27.75
CA ASP A 675 11.74 -22.64 -29.14
C ASP A 675 10.33 -22.22 -29.59
N MET A 676 9.31 -22.94 -29.12
CA MET A 676 7.90 -22.61 -29.39
C MET A 676 7.31 -21.57 -28.44
N ARG A 677 8.09 -21.05 -27.48
CA ARG A 677 7.67 -20.12 -26.42
C ARG A 677 6.48 -20.64 -25.59
N VAL A 678 6.43 -21.96 -25.38
CA VAL A 678 5.40 -22.62 -24.59
C VAL A 678 5.82 -22.64 -23.12
N PRO A 679 5.06 -22.03 -22.19
CA PRO A 679 5.39 -22.05 -20.76
C PRO A 679 5.34 -23.49 -20.20
N ILE A 680 6.38 -23.90 -19.47
CA ILE A 680 6.44 -25.18 -18.77
C ILE A 680 6.14 -24.93 -17.30
N TYR A 681 5.07 -25.53 -16.77
CA TYR A 681 4.68 -25.43 -15.36
C TYR A 681 5.28 -26.53 -14.49
N SER A 682 5.41 -27.73 -15.06
CA SER A 682 6.07 -28.84 -14.38
C SER A 682 6.67 -29.80 -15.41
N LEU A 683 7.78 -30.44 -15.06
CA LEU A 683 8.39 -31.51 -15.83
C LEU A 683 8.86 -32.60 -14.85
N THR A 684 8.39 -33.80 -15.06
CA THR A 684 8.77 -34.99 -14.28
C THR A 684 9.27 -36.07 -15.21
N ALA A 685 10.40 -36.67 -14.92
CA ALA A 685 10.94 -37.78 -15.68
C ALA A 685 11.17 -38.99 -14.76
N ARG A 686 10.78 -40.17 -15.20
CA ARG A 686 10.98 -41.44 -14.48
C ARG A 686 11.49 -42.49 -15.45
N ALA A 687 12.50 -43.26 -15.05
CA ALA A 687 12.90 -44.45 -15.77
C ALA A 687 11.77 -45.49 -15.71
N ALA A 688 11.49 -46.14 -16.82
CA ALA A 688 10.53 -47.25 -16.95
C ALA A 688 11.26 -48.52 -17.34
N GLU A 689 10.59 -49.69 -17.23
CA GLU A 689 11.18 -50.98 -17.57
C GLU A 689 11.58 -51.07 -19.05
N GLN A 690 12.55 -51.89 -19.38
CA GLN A 690 13.04 -52.16 -20.76
C GLN A 690 13.76 -50.97 -21.45
N GLY A 691 14.52 -50.12 -20.70
CA GLY A 691 15.28 -49.00 -21.29
C GLY A 691 14.42 -47.88 -21.84
N ARG A 692 13.18 -47.74 -21.36
CA ARG A 692 12.26 -46.62 -21.67
C ARG A 692 12.24 -45.64 -20.53
N ALA A 693 11.94 -44.37 -20.85
CA ALA A 693 11.64 -43.34 -19.88
C ALA A 693 10.23 -42.78 -20.16
N ARG A 694 9.56 -42.37 -19.09
CA ARG A 694 8.26 -41.73 -19.16
C ARG A 694 8.38 -40.33 -18.57
N MET A 695 8.00 -39.32 -19.33
CA MET A 695 8.04 -37.92 -18.89
C MET A 695 6.64 -37.31 -18.90
N GLY A 696 6.25 -36.73 -17.76
CA GLY A 696 5.05 -35.90 -17.64
C GLY A 696 5.43 -34.43 -17.74
N VAL A 697 4.88 -33.72 -18.70
CA VAL A 697 5.14 -32.26 -18.88
C VAL A 697 3.82 -31.53 -18.85
N THR A 698 3.68 -30.55 -17.92
CA THR A 698 2.53 -29.65 -17.89
C THR A 698 2.92 -28.34 -18.56
N VAL A 699 2.21 -27.99 -19.63
CA VAL A 699 2.48 -26.83 -20.49
C VAL A 699 1.31 -25.87 -20.54
N GLY A 700 1.58 -24.60 -20.85
CA GLY A 700 0.57 -23.57 -21.11
C GLY A 700 0.15 -23.57 -22.57
N ILE A 701 -1.12 -23.81 -22.84
CA ILE A 701 -1.70 -23.97 -24.19
C ILE A 701 -2.89 -23.04 -24.35
N THR A 702 -3.04 -22.41 -25.51
CA THR A 702 -4.16 -21.49 -25.79
C THR A 702 -5.41 -22.22 -26.33
N ASN A 703 -5.25 -23.28 -27.12
CA ASN A 703 -6.34 -24.06 -27.70
C ASN A 703 -5.87 -25.45 -28.16
N THR A 704 -6.78 -26.25 -28.68
CA THR A 704 -6.48 -27.60 -29.19
C THR A 704 -5.56 -27.60 -30.42
N GLU A 705 -5.59 -26.60 -31.29
CA GLU A 705 -4.69 -26.47 -32.43
C GLU A 705 -3.25 -26.21 -31.98
N HIS A 706 -3.06 -25.32 -31.00
CA HIS A 706 -1.76 -25.05 -30.39
C HIS A 706 -1.21 -26.32 -29.72
N LEU A 707 -2.05 -27.07 -28.99
CA LEU A 707 -1.67 -28.35 -28.42
C LEU A 707 -1.17 -29.34 -29.48
N ASN A 708 -1.90 -29.48 -30.59
CA ASN A 708 -1.54 -30.37 -31.68
C ASN A 708 -0.19 -30.00 -32.32
N SER A 709 0.10 -28.71 -32.43
CA SER A 709 1.39 -28.19 -32.91
C SER A 709 2.54 -28.58 -31.98
N VAL A 710 2.31 -28.45 -30.66
CA VAL A 710 3.29 -28.84 -29.62
C VAL A 710 3.52 -30.36 -29.65
N VAL A 711 2.48 -31.15 -29.72
CA VAL A 711 2.57 -32.63 -29.81
C VAL A 711 3.32 -33.06 -31.07
N ALA A 712 3.04 -32.41 -32.23
CA ALA A 712 3.72 -32.70 -33.48
C ALA A 712 5.23 -32.35 -33.42
N ARG A 713 5.61 -31.28 -32.72
CA ARG A 713 7.02 -30.91 -32.52
C ARG A 713 7.74 -31.88 -31.59
N LEU A 714 7.11 -32.26 -30.47
CA LEU A 714 7.68 -33.22 -29.52
C LEU A 714 7.88 -34.61 -30.11
N LYS A 715 6.97 -35.05 -30.98
CA LYS A 715 7.10 -36.36 -31.73
C LYS A 715 8.28 -36.38 -32.71
N LYS A 716 8.80 -35.19 -33.11
CA LYS A 716 9.97 -35.13 -34.00
C LYS A 716 11.30 -35.24 -33.26
N ILE A 717 11.29 -35.20 -31.92
CA ILE A 717 12.51 -35.40 -31.14
C ILE A 717 12.94 -36.87 -31.26
N LYS A 718 14.20 -37.08 -31.54
CA LYS A 718 14.79 -38.43 -31.68
C LYS A 718 14.54 -39.25 -30.40
N ASP A 719 14.13 -40.49 -30.56
CA ASP A 719 13.86 -41.47 -29.48
C ASP A 719 12.56 -41.19 -28.68
N VAL A 720 11.71 -40.25 -29.08
CA VAL A 720 10.35 -40.12 -28.57
C VAL A 720 9.44 -41.13 -29.30
N VAL A 721 8.82 -42.00 -28.55
CA VAL A 721 7.96 -43.10 -29.07
C VAL A 721 6.51 -42.62 -29.21
N SER A 722 5.99 -41.99 -28.18
CA SER A 722 4.62 -41.45 -28.18
C SER A 722 4.48 -40.22 -27.28
N VAL A 723 3.58 -39.31 -27.69
CA VAL A 723 3.15 -38.15 -26.90
C VAL A 723 1.64 -38.21 -26.84
N THR A 724 1.09 -38.29 -25.65
CA THR A 724 -0.34 -38.34 -25.40
C THR A 724 -0.76 -37.28 -24.40
N ARG A 725 -1.97 -36.75 -24.54
CA ARG A 725 -2.58 -35.85 -23.59
C ARG A 725 -3.23 -36.68 -22.48
N ASN A 726 -2.95 -36.33 -21.23
CA ASN A 726 -3.53 -36.95 -20.05
C ASN A 726 -4.81 -36.24 -19.63
#